data_864f9c7138a3e68a0435bcdc01fe4669
#
_entry.id   864f9c7138a3e68a0435bcdc01fe4669
#
_cell.length_a   1.000
_cell.length_b   1.000
_cell.length_c   1.000
_cell.angle_alpha   90.00
_cell.angle_beta   90.00
_cell.angle_gamma   90.00
#
_symmetry.space_group_name_H-M   'P 1'
#
loop_
_entity.id
_entity.type
_entity.pdbx_description
1 polymer ?
#
loop_
_entity_poly.entity_id
_entity_poly.type
_entity_poly.pdbx_seq_one_letter_code
_entity_poly.pdbx_strand_id
1 'polypeptide(L)'
;MKFENEYWDHFKGETWKREINVRDFIQSNYTPYEGDDSFLVASSEKTRKVWNKLTEMFKVEREKGVYDAETKLPQGIDVYGPGYIDKENEVIVGLQTDAPLKRGIFPKGGIRMVENSLEAYGYHLDPMTKEIFTKYRKTHNEGVFSAYTEEMVAARRSAIITGLPDAYGRGRIIGDYRRVALYGTAILIEEKKRFLNRLDIQEITEEIIQSREEISEQIKALKAFERMCASYGFDVTRPAQNAREAVQFVYLAYLAAVKDQDGAAMSIGRTSTFLDIYIEKDIREGKMTEEEAQELVDQLIIKLRIVRFLRTPEYNDLFSGDPVWVTESLGGQGVDGRSLVTRTSYRYLHTLYNLGPAPEPNLTVLWFKNALENWKRFCAKVSIDTSAIQYENDDLMRPDYGDDYGIACCVSPMKIGKQMQFFGARANLAKCLLYAINGGRDERSGVQVAPMFEPVRSEYLEYDEVMAKYEQMMRWLAKVYVNALKIIHYMHDKYAYEAFEMSLHDGDVERIRATGIAGLSIVADSLAAIRDTKVRVIRDERGLAVDFEREGEYVPFGNNDDRTDSIAVEITEKFMEYLRQHETYRHAKPTQSILTITSNVVYGKKTGTTPDGRIGGTPFAPGANPMNGRDTKGAIAALASVAKLPFQHAHDGISYTFAVSPATLGKEREVQINNLVSLLDGYFTPDGGQHLNVNVFDKDLLIDAMEHPEKYPQLTIRVSGYAVNFVKLTREQQLDVISRTINHSL
;
A
#
# COMPACT_ATOMS: atom_id res chain seq x y z
N MET A 1 -31.98 16.19 -8.18
CA MET A 1 -33.02 15.20 -8.52
C MET A 1 -33.00 14.17 -7.42
N LYS A 2 -34.13 13.78 -6.83
CA LYS A 2 -34.14 12.72 -5.82
C LYS A 2 -34.11 11.38 -6.56
N PHE A 3 -33.16 10.52 -6.22
CA PHE A 3 -33.23 9.14 -6.68
C PHE A 3 -34.38 8.45 -5.92
N GLU A 4 -35.34 7.87 -6.59
CA GLU A 4 -36.43 7.12 -5.98
C GLU A 4 -36.11 5.62 -6.08
N ASN A 5 -36.07 4.95 -4.92
CA ASN A 5 -35.81 3.54 -4.86
C ASN A 5 -36.43 2.92 -3.60
N GLU A 6 -37.29 1.92 -3.75
CA GLU A 6 -37.96 1.21 -2.64
C GLU A 6 -37.01 0.51 -1.68
N TYR A 7 -35.80 0.13 -2.14
CA TYR A 7 -34.77 -0.52 -1.30
C TYR A 7 -34.19 0.41 -0.23
N TRP A 8 -34.44 1.72 -0.33
CA TRP A 8 -33.97 2.73 0.61
C TRP A 8 -34.97 3.17 1.67
N ASP A 9 -36.20 2.65 1.64
CA ASP A 9 -37.28 3.08 2.54
C ASP A 9 -36.95 2.90 4.02
N HIS A 10 -36.07 1.95 4.34
CA HIS A 10 -35.64 1.65 5.70
C HIS A 10 -34.45 2.48 6.18
N PHE A 11 -33.83 3.27 5.32
CA PHE A 11 -32.64 4.04 5.63
C PHE A 11 -32.92 5.54 5.80
N LYS A 12 -32.22 6.13 6.79
CA LYS A 12 -32.33 7.55 7.13
C LYS A 12 -31.39 8.39 6.27
N GLY A 13 -31.64 9.69 6.23
CA GLY A 13 -30.85 10.66 5.48
C GLY A 13 -31.50 11.03 4.14
N GLU A 14 -31.20 12.23 3.66
CA GLU A 14 -31.78 12.77 2.44
C GLU A 14 -30.74 13.19 1.40
N THR A 15 -29.52 13.56 1.83
CA THR A 15 -28.48 14.05 0.92
C THR A 15 -28.01 12.94 -0.02
N TRP A 16 -27.70 11.79 0.51
CA TRP A 16 -27.26 10.62 -0.26
C TRP A 16 -28.35 10.06 -1.21
N LYS A 17 -29.63 10.41 -0.99
CA LYS A 17 -30.73 10.06 -1.90
C LYS A 17 -30.86 11.03 -3.08
N ARG A 18 -30.06 12.11 -3.12
CA ARG A 18 -30.11 13.16 -4.14
C ARG A 18 -28.83 13.25 -4.96
N GLU A 19 -27.73 12.85 -4.36
CA GLU A 19 -26.39 12.84 -4.96
C GLU A 19 -25.62 11.62 -4.50
N ILE A 20 -24.55 11.26 -5.19
CA ILE A 20 -23.67 10.17 -4.79
C ILE A 20 -22.88 10.62 -3.53
N ASN A 21 -23.29 10.12 -2.35
CA ASN A 21 -22.70 10.51 -1.07
C ASN A 21 -22.77 9.36 -0.05
N VAL A 22 -21.85 8.41 -0.18
CA VAL A 22 -21.77 7.24 0.72
C VAL A 22 -21.50 7.66 2.17
N ARG A 23 -20.71 8.73 2.38
CA ARG A 23 -20.45 9.24 3.72
C ARG A 23 -21.74 9.67 4.43
N ASP A 24 -22.63 10.44 3.76
CA ASP A 24 -23.90 10.86 4.36
C ASP A 24 -24.79 9.66 4.71
N PHE A 25 -24.80 8.63 3.86
CA PHE A 25 -25.50 7.37 4.16
C PHE A 25 -24.96 6.72 5.44
N ILE A 26 -23.62 6.59 5.56
CA ILE A 26 -22.98 6.01 6.75
C ILE A 26 -23.35 6.82 7.99
N GLN A 27 -23.12 8.14 7.97
CA GLN A 27 -23.36 9.02 9.10
C GLN A 27 -24.81 9.01 9.59
N SER A 28 -25.77 8.80 8.68
CA SER A 28 -27.18 8.75 8.98
C SER A 28 -27.68 7.41 9.53
N ASN A 29 -26.95 6.31 9.29
CA ASN A 29 -27.49 4.96 9.49
C ASN A 29 -26.66 4.03 10.38
N TYR A 30 -25.34 4.27 10.56
CA TYR A 30 -24.54 3.40 11.41
C TYR A 30 -24.79 3.62 12.91
N THR A 31 -24.47 2.63 13.69
CA THR A 31 -24.49 2.69 15.16
C THR A 31 -23.11 2.32 15.70
N PRO A 32 -22.45 3.21 16.45
CA PRO A 32 -21.21 2.87 17.15
C PRO A 32 -21.43 1.66 18.07
N TYR A 33 -20.44 0.77 18.14
CA TYR A 33 -20.47 -0.36 19.06
C TYR A 33 -19.65 -0.06 20.31
N GLU A 34 -20.30 -0.19 21.47
CA GLU A 34 -19.71 0.13 22.78
C GLU A 34 -19.40 -1.13 23.61
N GLY A 35 -19.72 -2.31 23.11
CA GLY A 35 -19.49 -3.60 23.77
C GLY A 35 -18.06 -4.13 23.59
N ASP A 36 -17.90 -5.41 23.91
CA ASP A 36 -16.65 -6.15 23.81
C ASP A 36 -16.69 -7.24 22.72
N ASP A 37 -15.69 -8.13 22.70
CA ASP A 37 -15.55 -9.21 21.73
C ASP A 37 -16.36 -10.47 22.05
N SER A 38 -17.22 -10.48 23.07
CA SER A 38 -17.95 -11.66 23.53
C SER A 38 -19.01 -12.20 22.54
N PHE A 39 -19.46 -11.38 21.59
CA PHE A 39 -20.44 -11.79 20.57
C PHE A 39 -19.82 -12.53 19.38
N LEU A 40 -18.49 -12.49 19.26
CA LEU A 40 -17.78 -13.11 18.13
C LEU A 40 -17.89 -14.63 18.16
N VAL A 41 -18.07 -15.21 16.99
CA VAL A 41 -18.29 -16.65 16.82
C VAL A 41 -17.22 -17.29 15.95
N ALA A 42 -17.03 -18.58 16.12
CA ALA A 42 -16.12 -19.37 15.28
C ALA A 42 -16.61 -19.43 13.83
N SER A 43 -15.68 -19.76 12.91
CA SER A 43 -16.01 -19.94 11.49
C SER A 43 -17.06 -21.04 11.29
N SER A 44 -17.99 -20.82 10.36
CA SER A 44 -19.01 -21.79 9.98
C SER A 44 -18.41 -23.06 9.33
N GLU A 45 -19.19 -24.13 9.22
CA GLU A 45 -18.77 -25.34 8.53
C GLU A 45 -18.45 -25.07 7.05
N LYS A 46 -19.27 -24.26 6.37
CA LYS A 46 -19.05 -23.89 4.97
C LYS A 46 -17.74 -23.14 4.81
N THR A 47 -17.48 -22.15 5.64
CA THR A 47 -16.22 -21.40 5.64
C THR A 47 -15.02 -22.32 5.82
N ARG A 48 -15.06 -23.25 6.78
CA ARG A 48 -13.97 -24.21 7.00
C ARG A 48 -13.73 -25.11 5.78
N LYS A 49 -14.78 -25.56 5.09
CA LYS A 49 -14.64 -26.38 3.86
C LYS A 49 -13.94 -25.59 2.76
N VAL A 50 -14.39 -24.36 2.49
CA VAL A 50 -13.76 -23.48 1.48
C VAL A 50 -12.30 -23.19 1.84
N TRP A 51 -12.03 -22.83 3.10
CA TRP A 51 -10.70 -22.50 3.56
C TRP A 51 -9.72 -23.69 3.51
N ASN A 52 -10.15 -24.87 3.94
CA ASN A 52 -9.33 -26.08 3.89
C ASN A 52 -8.94 -26.43 2.44
N LYS A 53 -9.90 -26.33 1.51
CA LYS A 53 -9.63 -26.57 0.07
C LYS A 53 -8.58 -25.60 -0.46
N LEU A 54 -8.68 -24.30 -0.14
CA LEU A 54 -7.69 -23.31 -0.52
C LEU A 54 -6.33 -23.55 0.13
N THR A 55 -6.29 -23.97 1.39
CA THR A 55 -5.03 -24.27 2.09
C THR A 55 -4.23 -25.35 1.39
N GLU A 56 -4.88 -26.38 0.85
CA GLU A 56 -4.22 -27.40 0.03
C GLU A 56 -3.71 -26.82 -1.30
N MET A 57 -4.49 -25.94 -1.93
CA MET A 57 -4.04 -25.27 -3.16
C MET A 57 -2.84 -24.34 -2.92
N PHE A 58 -2.78 -23.64 -1.78
CA PHE A 58 -1.63 -22.82 -1.41
C PHE A 58 -0.34 -23.62 -1.20
N LYS A 59 -0.43 -24.88 -0.78
CA LYS A 59 0.76 -25.75 -0.69
C LYS A 59 1.34 -25.98 -2.09
N VAL A 60 0.49 -26.30 -3.06
CA VAL A 60 0.89 -26.50 -4.46
C VAL A 60 1.44 -25.22 -5.08
N GLU A 61 0.77 -24.06 -4.83
CA GLU A 61 1.26 -22.74 -5.29
C GLU A 61 2.67 -22.46 -4.76
N ARG A 62 2.92 -22.79 -3.49
CA ARG A 62 4.23 -22.58 -2.85
C ARG A 62 5.34 -23.43 -3.48
N GLU A 63 5.04 -24.68 -3.82
CA GLU A 63 5.99 -25.59 -4.44
C GLU A 63 6.34 -25.20 -5.88
N LYS A 64 5.35 -24.69 -6.62
CA LYS A 64 5.49 -24.35 -8.06
C LYS A 64 5.83 -22.88 -8.33
N GLY A 65 5.71 -22.02 -7.34
CA GLY A 65 5.79 -20.55 -7.48
C GLY A 65 4.46 -19.91 -7.93
N VAL A 66 3.72 -20.54 -8.84
CA VAL A 66 2.33 -20.20 -9.20
C VAL A 66 1.50 -21.47 -9.23
N TYR A 67 0.20 -21.37 -8.90
CA TYR A 67 -0.71 -22.50 -8.96
C TYR A 67 -1.07 -22.84 -10.42
N ASP A 68 -1.50 -21.83 -11.17
CA ASP A 68 -1.83 -21.89 -12.59
C ASP A 68 -1.76 -20.49 -13.22
N ALA A 69 -1.65 -20.39 -14.53
CA ALA A 69 -1.60 -19.14 -15.28
C ALA A 69 -2.36 -19.23 -16.61
N GLU A 70 -3.04 -18.14 -16.97
CA GLU A 70 -3.61 -17.93 -18.30
C GLU A 70 -2.50 -17.63 -19.31
N THR A 71 -2.58 -18.19 -20.50
CA THR A 71 -1.55 -18.03 -21.54
C THR A 71 -2.05 -17.35 -22.81
N LYS A 72 -3.37 -17.17 -22.94
CA LYS A 72 -3.98 -16.75 -24.20
C LYS A 72 -4.89 -15.53 -24.08
N LEU A 73 -5.80 -15.54 -23.10
CA LEU A 73 -6.83 -14.50 -22.97
C LEU A 73 -6.32 -13.32 -22.12
N PRO A 74 -6.18 -12.11 -22.71
CA PRO A 74 -5.93 -10.91 -21.90
C PRO A 74 -7.03 -10.71 -20.86
N GLN A 75 -6.61 -10.41 -19.64
CA GLN A 75 -7.54 -10.17 -18.53
C GLN A 75 -8.50 -9.00 -18.84
N GLY A 76 -9.74 -9.14 -18.40
CA GLY A 76 -10.79 -8.14 -18.53
C GLY A 76 -11.99 -8.51 -17.67
N ILE A 77 -12.90 -7.57 -17.46
CA ILE A 77 -13.98 -7.67 -16.48
C ILE A 77 -14.88 -8.90 -16.74
N ASP A 78 -15.36 -9.08 -17.97
CA ASP A 78 -16.30 -10.12 -18.38
C ASP A 78 -15.71 -11.14 -19.36
N VAL A 79 -14.37 -11.28 -19.38
CA VAL A 79 -13.67 -12.20 -20.29
C VAL A 79 -13.83 -13.66 -19.89
N TYR A 80 -13.86 -13.95 -18.58
CA TYR A 80 -13.97 -15.31 -18.07
C TYR A 80 -15.40 -15.64 -17.64
N GLY A 81 -15.79 -16.89 -17.83
CA GLY A 81 -17.00 -17.43 -17.23
C GLY A 81 -16.89 -17.47 -15.70
N PRO A 82 -18.01 -17.73 -15.01
CA PRO A 82 -18.04 -17.78 -13.55
C PRO A 82 -17.23 -18.96 -13.01
N GLY A 83 -16.24 -18.66 -12.16
CA GLY A 83 -15.41 -19.61 -11.44
C GLY A 83 -15.76 -19.70 -9.96
N TYR A 84 -15.43 -20.82 -9.33
CA TYR A 84 -15.71 -21.10 -7.93
C TYR A 84 -14.55 -21.83 -7.27
N ILE A 85 -14.36 -21.62 -5.97
CA ILE A 85 -13.49 -22.45 -5.14
C ILE A 85 -14.23 -23.72 -4.79
N ASP A 86 -15.44 -23.56 -4.25
CA ASP A 86 -16.38 -24.63 -3.89
C ASP A 86 -17.81 -24.09 -4.00
N LYS A 87 -18.45 -24.34 -5.12
CA LYS A 87 -19.75 -23.76 -5.47
C LYS A 87 -20.86 -24.01 -4.43
N GLU A 88 -20.80 -25.13 -3.71
CA GLU A 88 -21.84 -25.52 -2.73
C GLU A 88 -21.64 -24.79 -1.38
N ASN A 89 -20.39 -24.43 -1.04
CA ASN A 89 -20.05 -23.89 0.27
C ASN A 89 -19.70 -22.39 0.25
N GLU A 90 -19.56 -21.78 -0.92
CA GLU A 90 -19.31 -20.34 -1.04
C GLU A 90 -20.60 -19.53 -0.84
N VAL A 91 -20.59 -18.61 0.12
CA VAL A 91 -21.65 -17.60 0.30
C VAL A 91 -21.28 -16.28 -0.37
N ILE A 92 -20.01 -16.01 -0.58
CA ILE A 92 -19.48 -14.93 -1.41
C ILE A 92 -18.78 -15.55 -2.61
N VAL A 93 -19.25 -15.25 -3.81
CA VAL A 93 -18.77 -15.85 -5.06
C VAL A 93 -18.00 -14.84 -5.92
N GLY A 94 -17.22 -15.34 -6.86
CA GLY A 94 -16.45 -14.57 -7.82
C GLY A 94 -14.96 -14.89 -7.75
N LEU A 95 -14.34 -15.07 -8.91
CA LEU A 95 -12.90 -15.30 -9.07
C LEU A 95 -12.32 -14.36 -10.12
N GLN A 96 -11.05 -14.09 -10.01
CA GLN A 96 -10.30 -13.24 -10.94
C GLN A 96 -10.25 -13.83 -12.36
N THR A 97 -10.20 -15.15 -12.45
CA THR A 97 -10.30 -15.93 -13.69
C THR A 97 -11.41 -16.99 -13.56
N ASP A 98 -11.43 -17.97 -14.42
CA ASP A 98 -12.36 -19.10 -14.39
C ASP A 98 -12.02 -20.18 -13.34
N ALA A 99 -10.83 -20.10 -12.73
CA ALA A 99 -10.38 -21.06 -11.74
C ALA A 99 -9.66 -20.37 -10.56
N PRO A 100 -9.73 -20.94 -9.33
CA PRO A 100 -9.06 -20.37 -8.17
C PRO A 100 -7.54 -20.40 -8.34
N LEU A 101 -6.87 -19.32 -7.91
CA LEU A 101 -5.41 -19.12 -7.97
C LEU A 101 -4.80 -19.16 -9.39
N LYS A 102 -5.62 -19.24 -10.45
CA LYS A 102 -5.15 -19.09 -11.82
C LYS A 102 -4.94 -17.60 -12.11
N ARG A 103 -3.71 -17.23 -12.43
CA ARG A 103 -3.30 -15.84 -12.70
C ARG A 103 -3.66 -15.42 -14.11
N GLY A 104 -4.29 -14.26 -14.26
CA GLY A 104 -4.54 -13.66 -15.58
C GLY A 104 -3.30 -13.00 -16.17
N ILE A 105 -3.32 -12.74 -17.47
CA ILE A 105 -2.29 -11.96 -18.17
C ILE A 105 -2.81 -10.57 -18.52
N PHE A 106 -1.95 -9.56 -18.42
CA PHE A 106 -2.30 -8.16 -18.70
C PHE A 106 -1.34 -7.51 -19.71
N PRO A 107 -1.43 -7.89 -21.01
CA PRO A 107 -0.50 -7.43 -22.04
C PRO A 107 -0.50 -5.90 -22.27
N LYS A 108 -1.60 -5.20 -21.96
CA LYS A 108 -1.70 -3.73 -22.07
C LYS A 108 -0.61 -3.01 -21.27
N GLY A 109 -0.25 -3.56 -20.09
CA GLY A 109 0.82 -3.02 -19.25
C GLY A 109 2.19 -3.22 -19.85
N GLY A 110 2.50 -4.45 -20.30
CA GLY A 110 3.78 -4.77 -20.91
C GLY A 110 3.85 -6.21 -21.36
N ILE A 111 3.89 -6.44 -22.67
CA ILE A 111 3.92 -7.79 -23.24
C ILE A 111 5.18 -8.57 -22.82
N ARG A 112 6.33 -7.91 -22.71
CA ARG A 112 7.58 -8.54 -22.25
C ARG A 112 7.48 -9.03 -20.80
N MET A 113 6.82 -8.26 -19.93
CA MET A 113 6.61 -8.68 -18.54
C MET A 113 5.75 -9.95 -18.50
N VAL A 114 4.68 -9.99 -19.29
CA VAL A 114 3.82 -11.19 -19.41
C VAL A 114 4.60 -12.40 -19.88
N GLU A 115 5.35 -12.25 -20.98
CA GLU A 115 6.14 -13.34 -21.56
C GLU A 115 7.20 -13.86 -20.57
N ASN A 116 8.01 -12.96 -20.00
CA ASN A 116 9.04 -13.32 -19.03
C ASN A 116 8.45 -14.00 -17.78
N SER A 117 7.29 -13.51 -17.30
CA SER A 117 6.64 -14.11 -16.14
C SER A 117 6.11 -15.51 -16.43
N LEU A 118 5.50 -15.72 -17.59
CA LEU A 118 5.03 -17.04 -18.02
C LEU A 118 6.20 -18.03 -18.17
N GLU A 119 7.25 -17.64 -18.86
CA GLU A 119 8.44 -18.48 -19.09
C GLU A 119 9.13 -18.85 -17.77
N ALA A 120 9.21 -17.94 -16.81
CA ALA A 120 9.81 -18.21 -15.51
C ALA A 120 9.12 -19.33 -14.72
N TYR A 121 7.83 -19.57 -15.00
CA TYR A 121 7.04 -20.63 -14.37
C TYR A 121 6.72 -21.81 -15.31
N GLY A 122 7.37 -21.88 -16.48
CA GLY A 122 7.24 -22.98 -17.42
C GLY A 122 6.01 -22.92 -18.34
N TYR A 123 5.38 -21.74 -18.46
CA TYR A 123 4.29 -21.49 -19.41
C TYR A 123 4.79 -20.72 -20.63
N HIS A 124 4.03 -20.76 -21.71
CA HIS A 124 4.34 -20.04 -22.94
C HIS A 124 3.16 -19.18 -23.38
N LEU A 125 3.44 -17.93 -23.72
CA LEU A 125 2.45 -17.00 -24.25
C LEU A 125 1.95 -17.46 -25.63
N ASP A 126 0.62 -17.41 -25.82
CA ASP A 126 0.00 -17.71 -27.13
C ASP A 126 0.59 -16.81 -28.22
N PRO A 127 1.02 -17.40 -29.39
CA PRO A 127 1.64 -16.63 -30.45
C PRO A 127 0.78 -15.53 -31.05
N MET A 128 -0.54 -15.73 -31.16
CA MET A 128 -1.46 -14.71 -31.67
C MET A 128 -1.58 -13.53 -30.69
N THR A 129 -1.69 -13.80 -29.39
CA THR A 129 -1.71 -12.76 -28.36
C THR A 129 -0.39 -11.97 -28.37
N LYS A 130 0.74 -12.64 -28.49
CA LYS A 130 2.04 -11.99 -28.66
C LYS A 130 2.06 -11.09 -29.91
N GLU A 131 1.60 -11.59 -31.04
CA GLU A 131 1.57 -10.81 -32.29
C GLU A 131 0.69 -9.56 -32.16
N ILE A 132 -0.50 -9.66 -31.55
CA ILE A 132 -1.40 -8.53 -31.36
C ILE A 132 -0.70 -7.40 -30.56
N PHE A 133 -0.03 -7.72 -29.48
CA PHE A 133 0.56 -6.73 -28.57
C PHE A 133 2.02 -6.36 -28.90
N THR A 134 2.61 -6.95 -29.92
CA THR A 134 3.92 -6.53 -30.44
C THR A 134 3.83 -5.83 -31.80
N LYS A 135 2.83 -6.16 -32.61
CA LYS A 135 2.72 -5.67 -34.02
C LYS A 135 1.59 -4.67 -34.21
N TYR A 136 0.43 -4.89 -33.57
CA TYR A 136 -0.77 -4.10 -33.83
C TYR A 136 -1.16 -3.15 -32.68
N ARG A 137 -0.67 -3.38 -31.46
CA ARG A 137 -0.98 -2.57 -30.30
C ARG A 137 0.28 -2.20 -29.54
N LYS A 138 0.42 -0.93 -29.19
CA LYS A 138 1.46 -0.44 -28.30
C LYS A 138 1.04 -0.66 -26.85
N THR A 139 1.98 -1.04 -25.99
CA THR A 139 1.77 -1.24 -24.55
C THR A 139 2.27 -0.06 -23.75
N HIS A 140 1.84 0.04 -22.48
CA HIS A 140 2.33 1.05 -21.54
C HIS A 140 3.87 1.04 -21.44
N ASN A 141 4.47 -0.13 -21.24
CA ASN A 141 5.92 -0.31 -21.15
C ASN A 141 6.66 0.23 -22.38
N GLU A 142 6.22 -0.13 -23.59
CA GLU A 142 6.84 0.39 -24.83
C GLU A 142 6.68 1.91 -24.95
N GLY A 143 5.50 2.45 -24.57
CA GLY A 143 5.26 3.88 -24.55
C GLY A 143 6.26 4.60 -23.65
N VAL A 144 6.41 4.13 -22.42
CA VAL A 144 7.32 4.72 -21.45
C VAL A 144 8.77 4.70 -21.95
N PHE A 145 9.27 3.52 -22.36
CA PHE A 145 10.67 3.40 -22.81
C PHE A 145 10.96 4.12 -24.11
N SER A 146 9.96 4.35 -24.97
CA SER A 146 10.13 5.17 -26.17
C SER A 146 10.24 6.68 -25.88
N ALA A 147 9.82 7.13 -24.70
CA ALA A 147 9.80 8.53 -24.30
C ALA A 147 10.83 8.89 -23.22
N TYR A 148 11.45 7.92 -22.58
CA TYR A 148 12.50 8.15 -21.61
C TYR A 148 13.71 8.82 -22.24
N THR A 149 14.29 9.79 -21.54
CA THR A 149 15.60 10.38 -21.88
C THR A 149 16.73 9.45 -21.40
N GLU A 150 17.92 9.65 -21.94
CA GLU A 150 19.12 8.93 -21.49
C GLU A 150 19.39 9.13 -19.99
N GLU A 151 19.15 10.34 -19.49
CA GLU A 151 19.29 10.69 -18.06
C GLU A 151 18.33 9.88 -17.18
N MET A 152 17.08 9.72 -17.59
CA MET A 152 16.08 8.91 -16.86
C MET A 152 16.47 7.42 -16.87
N VAL A 153 16.96 6.92 -18.00
CA VAL A 153 17.47 5.55 -18.13
C VAL A 153 18.69 5.34 -17.23
N ALA A 154 19.62 6.30 -17.18
CA ALA A 154 20.78 6.25 -16.30
C ALA A 154 20.38 6.25 -14.81
N ALA A 155 19.47 7.14 -14.42
CA ALA A 155 18.95 7.20 -13.05
C ALA A 155 18.25 5.89 -12.62
N ARG A 156 17.49 5.29 -13.52
CA ARG A 156 16.85 3.99 -13.29
C ARG A 156 17.88 2.85 -13.14
N ARG A 157 18.84 2.77 -14.04
CA ARG A 157 19.89 1.71 -14.07
C ARG A 157 20.79 1.76 -12.85
N SER A 158 21.15 2.97 -12.39
CA SER A 158 21.99 3.17 -11.21
C SER A 158 21.25 2.91 -9.90
N ALA A 159 19.93 2.74 -9.96
CA ALA A 159 19.04 2.58 -8.82
C ALA A 159 19.01 3.78 -7.85
N ILE A 160 19.31 5.00 -8.35
CA ILE A 160 19.02 6.22 -7.59
C ILE A 160 17.53 6.51 -7.55
N ILE A 161 16.77 6.02 -8.56
CA ILE A 161 15.32 5.91 -8.53
C ILE A 161 14.97 4.44 -8.72
N THR A 162 14.17 3.88 -7.79
CA THR A 162 13.84 2.45 -7.77
C THR A 162 12.33 2.24 -7.68
N GLY A 163 11.82 1.19 -8.36
CA GLY A 163 10.41 0.81 -8.31
C GLY A 163 9.51 1.69 -9.20
N LEU A 164 10.06 2.31 -10.24
CA LEU A 164 9.27 3.00 -11.25
C LEU A 164 8.26 2.03 -11.88
N PRO A 165 6.96 2.39 -11.96
CA PRO A 165 5.94 1.53 -12.58
C PRO A 165 5.99 1.67 -14.12
N ASP A 166 7.15 1.40 -14.70
CA ASP A 166 7.47 1.55 -16.11
C ASP A 166 7.47 0.23 -16.91
N ALA A 167 7.53 -0.89 -16.23
CA ALA A 167 7.61 -2.19 -16.87
C ALA A 167 6.25 -2.83 -17.17
N TYR A 168 5.20 -2.38 -16.51
CA TYR A 168 3.83 -2.90 -16.61
C TYR A 168 2.84 -1.81 -16.18
N GLY A 169 1.58 -1.93 -16.61
CA GLY A 169 0.51 -1.05 -16.15
C GLY A 169 0.24 -1.28 -14.66
N ARG A 170 0.13 -0.21 -13.90
CA ARG A 170 -0.05 -0.28 -12.46
C ARG A 170 -1.32 0.44 -12.06
N GLY A 171 -2.13 -0.23 -11.21
CA GLY A 171 -3.41 0.24 -10.77
C GLY A 171 -3.37 1.54 -9.98
N ARG A 172 -4.42 2.27 -10.08
CA ARG A 172 -4.81 3.28 -9.11
C ARG A 172 -5.22 2.61 -7.81
N ILE A 173 -5.40 3.39 -6.73
CA ILE A 173 -5.28 2.79 -5.41
C ILE A 173 -6.62 2.39 -4.79
N ILE A 174 -7.65 3.24 -4.82
CA ILE A 174 -8.94 2.94 -4.19
C ILE A 174 -10.11 3.42 -5.05
N GLY A 175 -11.00 2.48 -5.45
CA GLY A 175 -12.35 2.80 -5.92
C GLY A 175 -13.35 2.79 -4.77
N ASP A 176 -14.41 3.58 -4.85
CA ASP A 176 -15.50 3.48 -3.85
C ASP A 176 -16.47 2.36 -4.20
N TYR A 177 -16.07 1.13 -3.88
CA TYR A 177 -16.83 -0.10 -4.17
C TYR A 177 -18.19 -0.14 -3.45
N ARG A 178 -18.37 0.64 -2.38
CA ARG A 178 -19.62 0.77 -1.62
C ARG A 178 -20.72 1.40 -2.47
N ARG A 179 -20.36 2.22 -3.47
CA ARG A 179 -21.31 2.87 -4.39
C ARG A 179 -22.16 1.86 -5.15
N VAL A 180 -21.60 0.72 -5.52
CA VAL A 180 -22.34 -0.33 -6.23
C VAL A 180 -23.42 -0.93 -5.34
N ALA A 181 -23.10 -1.23 -4.08
CA ALA A 181 -24.08 -1.78 -3.13
C ALA A 181 -25.18 -0.76 -2.77
N LEU A 182 -24.82 0.53 -2.62
CA LEU A 182 -25.78 1.57 -2.22
C LEU A 182 -26.66 2.03 -3.36
N TYR A 183 -26.13 2.22 -4.57
CA TYR A 183 -26.82 2.88 -5.68
C TYR A 183 -27.19 1.94 -6.83
N GLY A 184 -26.42 0.86 -7.05
CA GLY A 184 -26.49 0.09 -8.27
C GLY A 184 -25.90 0.80 -9.47
N THR A 185 -25.59 0.06 -10.54
CA THR A 185 -24.93 0.62 -11.73
C THR A 185 -25.82 1.54 -12.55
N ALA A 186 -27.15 1.36 -12.50
CA ALA A 186 -28.06 2.23 -13.26
C ALA A 186 -27.92 3.69 -12.84
N ILE A 187 -27.87 3.98 -11.54
CA ILE A 187 -27.67 5.34 -11.01
C ILE A 187 -26.26 5.85 -11.32
N LEU A 188 -25.24 4.99 -11.17
CA LEU A 188 -23.85 5.35 -11.46
C LEU A 188 -23.65 5.72 -12.95
N ILE A 189 -24.23 4.96 -13.86
CA ILE A 189 -24.19 5.26 -15.31
C ILE A 189 -24.91 6.59 -15.61
N GLU A 190 -26.06 6.81 -14.98
CA GLU A 190 -26.80 8.06 -15.18
C GLU A 190 -26.00 9.27 -14.68
N GLU A 191 -25.31 9.14 -13.54
CA GLU A 191 -24.43 10.20 -13.02
C GLU A 191 -23.26 10.48 -13.98
N LYS A 192 -22.64 9.45 -14.56
CA LYS A 192 -21.59 9.63 -15.58
C LYS A 192 -22.12 10.34 -16.83
N LYS A 193 -23.32 10.01 -17.28
CA LYS A 193 -23.96 10.73 -18.41
C LYS A 193 -24.22 12.19 -18.07
N ARG A 194 -24.69 12.50 -16.85
CA ARG A 194 -24.87 13.90 -16.42
C ARG A 194 -23.55 14.66 -16.41
N PHE A 195 -22.47 14.03 -15.96
CA PHE A 195 -21.15 14.64 -16.01
C PHE A 195 -20.72 14.89 -17.47
N LEU A 196 -20.93 13.94 -18.35
CA LEU A 196 -20.65 14.10 -19.77
C LEU A 196 -21.41 15.28 -20.38
N ASN A 197 -22.71 15.42 -20.06
CA ASN A 197 -23.55 16.55 -20.55
C ASN A 197 -23.04 17.91 -20.01
N ARG A 198 -22.44 17.97 -18.82
CA ARG A 198 -21.81 19.20 -18.32
C ARG A 198 -20.58 19.61 -19.13
N LEU A 199 -19.87 18.65 -19.73
CA LEU A 199 -18.75 18.93 -20.62
C LEU A 199 -19.21 19.43 -22.02
N ASP A 200 -20.45 19.16 -22.44
CA ASP A 200 -21.00 19.58 -23.77
C ASP A 200 -21.09 21.08 -23.94
N ILE A 201 -21.21 21.81 -22.83
CA ILE A 201 -21.33 23.30 -22.86
C ILE A 201 -19.97 23.99 -22.75
N GLN A 202 -18.87 23.24 -22.65
CA GLN A 202 -17.51 23.78 -22.55
C GLN A 202 -16.86 23.85 -23.93
N GLU A 203 -15.90 24.75 -24.08
CA GLU A 203 -15.05 24.76 -25.26
C GLU A 203 -14.22 23.43 -25.31
N ILE A 204 -14.17 22.83 -26.49
CA ILE A 204 -13.47 21.55 -26.69
C ILE A 204 -11.97 21.79 -26.69
N THR A 205 -11.34 21.40 -25.58
CA THR A 205 -9.88 21.35 -25.38
C THR A 205 -9.40 19.90 -25.38
N GLU A 206 -8.09 19.69 -25.42
CA GLU A 206 -7.49 18.34 -25.30
C GLU A 206 -7.92 17.65 -24.00
N GLU A 207 -7.99 18.37 -22.88
CA GLU A 207 -8.46 17.82 -21.61
C GLU A 207 -9.94 17.42 -21.64
N ILE A 208 -10.78 18.21 -22.30
CA ILE A 208 -12.21 17.89 -22.48
C ILE A 208 -12.36 16.65 -23.36
N ILE A 209 -11.59 16.54 -24.46
CA ILE A 209 -11.60 15.35 -25.32
C ILE A 209 -11.23 14.11 -24.52
N GLN A 210 -10.12 14.16 -23.76
CA GLN A 210 -9.68 13.06 -22.93
C GLN A 210 -10.72 12.69 -21.87
N SER A 211 -11.28 13.66 -21.17
CA SER A 211 -12.31 13.42 -20.15
C SER A 211 -13.56 12.76 -20.74
N ARG A 212 -14.00 13.16 -21.92
CA ARG A 212 -15.16 12.57 -22.62
C ARG A 212 -14.89 11.12 -23.03
N GLU A 213 -13.69 10.83 -23.54
CA GLU A 213 -13.27 9.48 -23.87
C GLU A 213 -13.23 8.59 -22.61
N GLU A 214 -12.60 9.05 -21.54
CA GLU A 214 -12.52 8.35 -20.25
C GLU A 214 -13.90 8.03 -19.69
N ILE A 215 -14.84 8.97 -19.69
CA ILE A 215 -16.22 8.74 -19.21
C ILE A 215 -16.92 7.68 -20.07
N SER A 216 -16.73 7.72 -21.38
CA SER A 216 -17.30 6.71 -22.28
C SER A 216 -16.76 5.32 -21.97
N GLU A 217 -15.47 5.19 -21.68
CA GLU A 217 -14.85 3.92 -21.27
C GLU A 217 -15.35 3.48 -19.87
N GLN A 218 -15.54 4.41 -18.92
CA GLN A 218 -16.13 4.12 -17.61
C GLN A 218 -17.54 3.54 -17.73
N ILE A 219 -18.38 4.10 -18.60
CA ILE A 219 -19.74 3.59 -18.86
C ILE A 219 -19.69 2.18 -19.47
N LYS A 220 -18.78 1.93 -20.41
CA LYS A 220 -18.58 0.60 -20.99
C LYS A 220 -18.12 -0.42 -19.93
N ALA A 221 -17.21 -0.01 -19.04
CA ALA A 221 -16.72 -0.85 -17.95
C ALA A 221 -17.83 -1.20 -16.96
N LEU A 222 -18.70 -0.26 -16.58
CA LEU A 222 -19.88 -0.54 -15.75
C LEU A 222 -20.82 -1.54 -16.42
N LYS A 223 -21.02 -1.48 -17.74
CA LYS A 223 -21.82 -2.46 -18.49
C LYS A 223 -21.15 -3.84 -18.59
N ALA A 224 -19.83 -3.90 -18.69
CA ALA A 224 -19.09 -5.17 -18.62
C ALA A 224 -19.22 -5.80 -17.22
N PHE A 225 -19.18 -4.96 -16.19
CA PHE A 225 -19.43 -5.38 -14.81
C PHE A 225 -20.82 -5.97 -14.61
N GLU A 226 -21.87 -5.35 -15.15
CA GLU A 226 -23.25 -5.90 -15.13
C GLU A 226 -23.27 -7.33 -15.73
N ARG A 227 -22.63 -7.56 -16.88
CA ARG A 227 -22.56 -8.88 -17.53
C ARG A 227 -21.81 -9.90 -16.67
N MET A 228 -20.68 -9.49 -16.07
CA MET A 228 -19.95 -10.34 -15.13
C MET A 228 -20.83 -10.76 -13.95
N CYS A 229 -21.48 -9.81 -13.29
CA CYS A 229 -22.35 -10.09 -12.15
C CYS A 229 -23.55 -10.97 -12.52
N ALA A 230 -24.16 -10.74 -13.66
CA ALA A 230 -25.26 -11.57 -14.17
C ALA A 230 -24.84 -13.01 -14.40
N SER A 231 -23.60 -13.28 -14.79
CA SER A 231 -23.06 -14.63 -14.95
C SER A 231 -22.98 -15.40 -13.62
N TYR A 232 -22.86 -14.68 -12.50
CA TYR A 232 -22.93 -15.23 -11.13
C TYR A 232 -24.35 -15.22 -10.55
N GLY A 233 -25.35 -14.71 -11.29
CA GLY A 233 -26.75 -14.65 -10.88
C GLY A 233 -27.14 -13.41 -10.07
N PHE A 234 -26.35 -12.33 -10.11
CA PHE A 234 -26.63 -11.08 -9.40
C PHE A 234 -27.03 -9.96 -10.35
N ASP A 235 -28.09 -9.23 -9.97
CA ASP A 235 -28.50 -7.99 -10.61
C ASP A 235 -27.96 -6.77 -9.84
N VAL A 236 -26.86 -6.23 -10.32
CA VAL A 236 -26.19 -5.06 -9.75
C VAL A 236 -26.66 -3.73 -10.36
N THR A 237 -27.69 -3.76 -11.25
CA THR A 237 -28.27 -2.53 -11.81
C THR A 237 -29.04 -1.75 -10.76
N ARG A 238 -29.48 -2.41 -9.70
CA ARG A 238 -30.20 -1.89 -8.54
C ARG A 238 -29.35 -1.92 -7.26
N PRO A 239 -29.74 -1.17 -6.21
CA PRO A 239 -29.14 -1.29 -4.87
C PRO A 239 -29.25 -2.70 -4.27
N ALA A 240 -28.35 -3.00 -3.35
CA ALA A 240 -28.40 -4.22 -2.54
C ALA A 240 -29.61 -4.21 -1.59
N GLN A 241 -30.30 -5.36 -1.46
CA GLN A 241 -31.52 -5.49 -0.67
C GLN A 241 -31.27 -5.96 0.77
N ASN A 242 -30.15 -6.63 1.01
CA ASN A 242 -29.81 -7.27 2.27
C ASN A 242 -28.29 -7.33 2.47
N ALA A 243 -27.86 -7.80 3.63
CA ALA A 243 -26.45 -7.87 4.00
C ALA A 243 -25.63 -8.75 3.05
N ARG A 244 -26.16 -9.91 2.63
CA ARG A 244 -25.46 -10.81 1.71
C ARG A 244 -25.21 -10.12 0.36
N GLU A 245 -26.21 -9.45 -0.20
CA GLU A 245 -26.03 -8.70 -1.44
C GLU A 245 -25.08 -7.52 -1.26
N ALA A 246 -25.15 -6.79 -0.14
CA ALA A 246 -24.26 -5.67 0.11
C ALA A 246 -22.79 -6.10 0.13
N VAL A 247 -22.45 -7.17 0.86
CA VAL A 247 -21.10 -7.73 0.89
C VAL A 247 -20.68 -8.26 -0.49
N GLN A 248 -21.58 -8.99 -1.17
CA GLN A 248 -21.31 -9.54 -2.50
C GLN A 248 -21.09 -8.44 -3.55
N PHE A 249 -21.88 -7.37 -3.53
CA PHE A 249 -21.76 -6.28 -4.50
C PHE A 249 -20.48 -5.46 -4.29
N VAL A 250 -20.10 -5.20 -3.04
CA VAL A 250 -18.81 -4.59 -2.71
C VAL A 250 -17.66 -5.46 -3.22
N TYR A 251 -17.72 -6.79 -2.98
CA TYR A 251 -16.67 -7.68 -3.44
C TYR A 251 -16.62 -7.79 -4.97
N LEU A 252 -17.77 -7.92 -5.66
CA LEU A 252 -17.77 -8.01 -7.13
C LEU A 252 -17.26 -6.72 -7.76
N ALA A 253 -17.56 -5.55 -7.18
CA ALA A 253 -17.01 -4.28 -7.63
C ALA A 253 -15.48 -4.22 -7.46
N TYR A 254 -14.98 -4.66 -6.32
CA TYR A 254 -13.54 -4.82 -6.10
C TYR A 254 -12.91 -5.80 -7.10
N LEU A 255 -13.56 -6.94 -7.33
CA LEU A 255 -13.11 -7.95 -8.29
C LEU A 255 -13.05 -7.41 -9.72
N ALA A 256 -14.02 -6.60 -10.14
CA ALA A 256 -14.01 -5.97 -11.46
C ALA A 256 -12.81 -5.02 -11.62
N ALA A 257 -12.49 -4.22 -10.59
CA ALA A 257 -11.29 -3.40 -10.58
C ALA A 257 -10.01 -4.25 -10.68
N VAL A 258 -9.93 -5.35 -9.94
CA VAL A 258 -8.81 -6.32 -10.03
C VAL A 258 -8.67 -6.88 -11.45
N LYS A 259 -9.78 -7.17 -12.12
CA LYS A 259 -9.79 -7.71 -13.50
C LYS A 259 -9.47 -6.69 -14.57
N ASP A 260 -9.68 -5.40 -14.32
CA ASP A 260 -9.47 -4.31 -15.29
C ASP A 260 -8.03 -3.78 -15.32
N GLN A 261 -7.19 -4.19 -14.36
CA GLN A 261 -5.84 -3.67 -14.21
C GLN A 261 -4.79 -4.75 -13.95
N ASP A 262 -3.53 -4.36 -14.04
CA ASP A 262 -2.35 -5.16 -13.69
C ASP A 262 -1.72 -4.60 -12.40
N GLY A 263 -2.57 -4.41 -11.40
CA GLY A 263 -2.22 -3.63 -10.24
C GLY A 263 -1.36 -4.32 -9.20
N ALA A 264 -0.85 -3.51 -8.39
CA ALA A 264 -0.49 -3.70 -7.01
C ALA A 264 -1.16 -2.56 -6.26
N ALA A 265 -1.27 -2.63 -4.94
CA ALA A 265 -1.95 -1.61 -4.15
C ALA A 265 -3.47 -1.56 -4.39
N MET A 266 -4.08 -2.74 -4.39
CA MET A 266 -5.51 -2.96 -4.59
C MET A 266 -6.28 -2.83 -3.28
N SER A 267 -6.26 -1.67 -2.65
CA SER A 267 -6.98 -1.41 -1.40
C SER A 267 -8.48 -1.50 -1.60
N ILE A 268 -9.18 -2.14 -0.66
CA ILE A 268 -10.64 -2.22 -0.68
C ILE A 268 -11.30 -0.98 -0.05
N GLY A 269 -10.57 -0.27 0.80
CA GLY A 269 -10.95 1.01 1.34
C GLY A 269 -11.39 0.97 2.80
N ARG A 270 -12.64 1.30 3.07
CA ARG A 270 -13.24 1.39 4.41
C ARG A 270 -14.66 0.87 4.34
N THR A 271 -14.81 -0.45 4.45
CA THR A 271 -16.07 -1.13 4.18
C THR A 271 -16.80 -1.59 5.43
N SER A 272 -16.11 -1.82 6.54
CA SER A 272 -16.67 -2.43 7.74
C SER A 272 -17.87 -1.66 8.32
N THR A 273 -17.75 -0.35 8.50
CA THR A 273 -18.83 0.50 9.06
C THR A 273 -20.03 0.57 8.09
N PHE A 274 -19.77 0.61 6.77
CA PHE A 274 -20.82 0.58 5.76
C PHE A 274 -21.59 -0.74 5.75
N LEU A 275 -20.87 -1.86 5.73
CA LEU A 275 -21.49 -3.19 5.71
C LEU A 275 -22.22 -3.53 7.01
N ASP A 276 -21.75 -2.99 8.14
CA ASP A 276 -22.41 -3.14 9.44
C ASP A 276 -23.86 -2.66 9.42
N ILE A 277 -24.15 -1.59 8.67
CA ILE A 277 -25.52 -1.06 8.56
C ILE A 277 -26.49 -2.13 8.02
N TYR A 278 -26.08 -2.87 7.01
CA TYR A 278 -26.89 -3.95 6.41
C TYR A 278 -26.91 -5.19 7.29
N ILE A 279 -25.77 -5.58 7.85
CA ILE A 279 -25.63 -6.78 8.71
C ILE A 279 -26.47 -6.62 9.98
N GLU A 280 -26.32 -5.53 10.70
CA GLU A 280 -27.06 -5.29 11.95
C GLU A 280 -28.56 -5.09 11.70
N LYS A 281 -28.94 -4.55 10.54
CA LYS A 281 -30.33 -4.49 10.12
C LYS A 281 -30.91 -5.91 9.97
N ASP A 282 -30.24 -6.78 9.24
CA ASP A 282 -30.74 -8.13 8.99
C ASP A 282 -30.75 -9.00 10.26
N ILE A 283 -29.77 -8.83 11.17
CA ILE A 283 -29.76 -9.47 12.49
C ILE A 283 -30.95 -9.00 13.33
N ARG A 284 -31.17 -7.69 13.42
CA ARG A 284 -32.28 -7.10 14.20
C ARG A 284 -33.64 -7.51 13.65
N GLU A 285 -33.78 -7.71 12.35
CA GLU A 285 -35.00 -8.20 11.71
C GLU A 285 -35.17 -9.72 11.78
N GLY A 286 -34.23 -10.45 12.39
CA GLY A 286 -34.24 -11.90 12.50
C GLY A 286 -34.01 -12.64 11.18
N LYS A 287 -33.45 -11.97 10.19
CA LYS A 287 -33.14 -12.50 8.86
C LYS A 287 -31.75 -13.12 8.78
N MET A 288 -30.91 -12.86 9.78
CA MET A 288 -29.53 -13.31 9.83
C MET A 288 -29.12 -13.58 11.28
N THR A 289 -28.32 -14.62 11.50
CA THR A 289 -27.70 -14.95 12.77
C THR A 289 -26.29 -14.34 12.87
N GLU A 290 -25.69 -14.34 14.07
CA GLU A 290 -24.29 -13.93 14.26
C GLU A 290 -23.32 -14.85 13.50
N GLU A 291 -23.60 -16.15 13.42
CA GLU A 291 -22.80 -17.10 12.66
C GLU A 291 -22.83 -16.78 11.16
N GLU A 292 -23.98 -16.48 10.60
CA GLU A 292 -24.15 -16.09 9.19
C GLU A 292 -23.47 -14.73 8.91
N ALA A 293 -23.53 -13.78 9.84
CA ALA A 293 -22.83 -12.50 9.73
C ALA A 293 -21.31 -12.70 9.68
N GLN A 294 -20.77 -13.52 10.58
CA GLN A 294 -19.34 -13.85 10.59
C GLN A 294 -18.94 -14.63 9.33
N GLU A 295 -19.80 -15.54 8.84
CA GLU A 295 -19.59 -16.31 7.61
C GLU A 295 -19.41 -15.39 6.39
N LEU A 296 -20.25 -14.34 6.26
CA LEU A 296 -20.11 -13.36 5.18
C LEU A 296 -18.77 -12.66 5.22
N VAL A 297 -18.35 -12.22 6.42
CA VAL A 297 -17.07 -11.51 6.61
C VAL A 297 -15.88 -12.45 6.37
N ASP A 298 -15.91 -13.66 6.96
CA ASP A 298 -14.85 -14.64 6.77
C ASP A 298 -14.66 -14.98 5.29
N GLN A 299 -15.76 -15.19 4.55
CA GLN A 299 -15.67 -15.55 3.13
C GLN A 299 -15.28 -14.34 2.25
N LEU A 300 -15.66 -13.13 2.61
CA LEU A 300 -15.10 -11.92 1.97
C LEU A 300 -13.57 -11.89 2.14
N ILE A 301 -13.07 -12.10 3.34
CA ILE A 301 -11.62 -12.12 3.62
C ILE A 301 -10.93 -13.25 2.85
N ILE A 302 -11.53 -14.44 2.75
CA ILE A 302 -11.00 -15.53 1.90
C ILE A 302 -10.82 -15.04 0.46
N LYS A 303 -11.80 -14.35 -0.09
CA LYS A 303 -11.75 -13.82 -1.47
C LYS A 303 -10.63 -12.79 -1.64
N LEU A 304 -10.42 -11.93 -0.67
CA LEU A 304 -9.31 -10.95 -0.70
C LEU A 304 -7.93 -11.63 -0.60
N ARG A 305 -7.84 -12.78 0.10
CA ARG A 305 -6.58 -13.55 0.24
C ARG A 305 -6.16 -14.31 -1.03
N ILE A 306 -7.01 -14.42 -2.03
CA ILE A 306 -6.71 -15.19 -3.26
C ILE A 306 -6.49 -14.34 -4.50
N VAL A 307 -6.52 -13.03 -4.38
CA VAL A 307 -6.16 -12.13 -5.50
C VAL A 307 -4.68 -12.33 -5.85
N ARG A 308 -4.40 -12.52 -7.14
CA ARG A 308 -3.05 -12.78 -7.66
C ARG A 308 -2.82 -12.02 -8.96
N PHE A 309 -1.61 -11.46 -9.11
CA PHE A 309 -1.11 -10.97 -10.39
C PHE A 309 0.10 -11.79 -10.85
N LEU A 310 0.29 -11.93 -12.14
CA LEU A 310 1.42 -12.63 -12.71
C LEU A 310 2.66 -11.72 -12.66
N ARG A 311 3.75 -12.17 -12.01
CA ARG A 311 4.99 -11.42 -11.82
C ARG A 311 6.20 -12.30 -12.01
N THR A 312 7.34 -11.70 -12.41
CA THR A 312 8.61 -12.42 -12.48
C THR A 312 9.17 -12.71 -11.08
N PRO A 313 10.06 -13.73 -10.94
CA PRO A 313 10.75 -13.97 -9.68
C PRO A 313 11.53 -12.76 -9.14
N GLU A 314 12.15 -11.96 -10.02
CA GLU A 314 12.89 -10.75 -9.63
C GLU A 314 11.97 -9.68 -9.03
N TYR A 315 10.73 -9.58 -9.52
CA TYR A 315 9.72 -8.72 -8.90
C TYR A 315 9.37 -9.23 -7.50
N ASN A 316 9.20 -10.55 -7.36
CA ASN A 316 8.89 -11.17 -6.08
C ASN A 316 10.02 -10.98 -5.06
N ASP A 317 11.28 -11.04 -5.50
CA ASP A 317 12.43 -10.76 -4.64
C ASP A 317 12.43 -9.30 -4.15
N LEU A 318 12.08 -8.35 -5.04
CA LEU A 318 12.02 -6.93 -4.69
C LEU A 318 10.94 -6.62 -3.63
N PHE A 319 9.80 -7.31 -3.70
CA PHE A 319 8.63 -7.04 -2.86
C PHE A 319 8.31 -8.14 -1.85
N SER A 320 9.19 -9.12 -1.67
CA SER A 320 9.02 -10.25 -0.74
C SER A 320 7.80 -11.12 -1.04
N GLY A 321 7.68 -11.55 -2.26
CA GLY A 321 6.54 -12.26 -2.82
C GLY A 321 5.78 -11.42 -3.83
N ASP A 322 4.52 -11.73 -4.03
CA ASP A 322 3.63 -11.02 -4.95
C ASP A 322 2.46 -10.34 -4.22
N PRO A 323 2.73 -9.42 -3.27
CA PRO A 323 1.68 -8.74 -2.54
C PRO A 323 0.85 -7.86 -3.48
N VAL A 324 -0.44 -7.80 -3.22
CA VAL A 324 -1.40 -6.92 -3.92
C VAL A 324 -1.76 -5.69 -3.09
N TRP A 325 -1.31 -5.66 -1.83
CA TRP A 325 -1.60 -4.61 -0.85
C TRP A 325 -3.10 -4.31 -0.75
N VAL A 326 -3.88 -5.35 -0.56
CA VAL A 326 -5.30 -5.24 -0.23
C VAL A 326 -5.42 -4.67 1.17
N THR A 327 -5.77 -3.40 1.29
CA THR A 327 -5.86 -2.71 2.57
C THR A 327 -7.32 -2.38 2.89
N GLU A 328 -7.74 -2.72 4.10
CA GLU A 328 -9.01 -2.31 4.70
C GLU A 328 -8.74 -1.45 5.93
N SER A 329 -9.37 -0.28 6.01
CA SER A 329 -9.26 0.65 7.11
C SER A 329 -10.41 0.47 8.10
N LEU A 330 -10.10 0.25 9.37
CA LEU A 330 -11.05 -0.08 10.42
C LEU A 330 -11.12 1.02 11.50
N GLY A 331 -12.30 1.33 11.95
CA GLY A 331 -12.51 2.26 13.07
C GLY A 331 -12.31 3.73 12.68
N GLY A 332 -11.60 4.48 13.53
CA GLY A 332 -11.50 5.93 13.43
C GLY A 332 -12.68 6.66 14.05
N GLN A 333 -12.69 7.99 13.94
CA GLN A 333 -13.71 8.86 14.54
C GLN A 333 -14.34 9.74 13.45
N GLY A 334 -15.66 9.92 13.52
CA GLY A 334 -16.39 10.89 12.73
C GLY A 334 -16.03 12.33 13.09
N VAL A 335 -16.18 13.26 12.15
CA VAL A 335 -15.98 14.70 12.43
C VAL A 335 -17.00 15.23 13.46
N ASP A 336 -18.08 14.50 13.68
CA ASP A 336 -19.08 14.76 14.72
C ASP A 336 -18.71 14.19 16.11
N GLY A 337 -17.55 13.56 16.22
CA GLY A 337 -17.02 12.98 17.46
C GLY A 337 -17.47 11.55 17.76
N ARG A 338 -18.39 10.96 16.98
CA ARG A 338 -18.81 9.57 17.18
C ARG A 338 -17.73 8.60 16.71
N SER A 339 -17.57 7.49 17.43
CA SER A 339 -16.71 6.39 16.98
C SER A 339 -17.27 5.72 15.73
N LEU A 340 -16.42 5.45 14.75
CA LEU A 340 -16.78 4.67 13.56
C LEU A 340 -16.53 3.17 13.74
N VAL A 341 -16.13 2.75 14.95
CA VAL A 341 -16.00 1.33 15.30
C VAL A 341 -17.39 0.71 15.44
N THR A 342 -17.62 -0.38 14.73
CA THR A 342 -18.87 -1.16 14.73
C THR A 342 -18.60 -2.61 15.07
N ARG A 343 -19.65 -3.43 15.27
CA ARG A 343 -19.48 -4.87 15.47
C ARG A 343 -18.75 -5.53 14.29
N THR A 344 -18.98 -5.07 13.08
CA THR A 344 -18.28 -5.57 11.89
C THR A 344 -16.79 -5.20 11.88
N SER A 345 -16.36 -4.12 12.53
CA SER A 345 -14.93 -3.86 12.76
C SER A 345 -14.28 -5.00 13.58
N TYR A 346 -14.94 -5.46 14.63
CA TYR A 346 -14.50 -6.63 15.40
C TYR A 346 -14.52 -7.92 14.56
N ARG A 347 -15.58 -8.15 13.76
CA ARG A 347 -15.68 -9.33 12.88
C ARG A 347 -14.55 -9.42 11.89
N TYR A 348 -14.09 -8.26 11.33
CA TYR A 348 -12.92 -8.23 10.43
C TYR A 348 -11.64 -8.67 11.13
N LEU A 349 -11.34 -8.15 12.31
CA LEU A 349 -10.17 -8.58 13.08
C LEU A 349 -10.27 -10.04 13.53
N HIS A 350 -11.48 -10.52 13.84
CA HIS A 350 -11.72 -11.90 14.25
C HIS A 350 -11.41 -12.93 13.15
N THR A 351 -11.44 -12.53 11.89
CA THR A 351 -11.03 -13.41 10.78
C THR A 351 -9.59 -13.92 10.91
N LEU A 352 -8.73 -13.18 11.62
CA LEU A 352 -7.35 -13.62 11.92
C LEU A 352 -7.30 -14.82 12.86
N TYR A 353 -8.34 -15.03 13.66
CA TYR A 353 -8.50 -16.23 14.48
C TYR A 353 -9.22 -17.35 13.70
N ASN A 354 -10.30 -17.03 12.98
CA ASN A 354 -11.07 -18.00 12.23
C ASN A 354 -10.33 -18.65 11.05
N LEU A 355 -9.48 -17.87 10.36
CA LEU A 355 -8.75 -18.28 9.16
C LEU A 355 -7.22 -18.36 9.39
N GLY A 356 -6.76 -17.99 10.58
CA GLY A 356 -5.35 -17.82 10.89
C GLY A 356 -4.75 -16.50 10.37
N PRO A 357 -3.60 -16.09 10.91
CA PRO A 357 -2.87 -14.89 10.46
C PRO A 357 -2.54 -14.94 8.97
N ALA A 358 -2.58 -13.78 8.33
CA ALA A 358 -2.16 -13.64 6.94
C ALA A 358 -1.70 -12.19 6.68
N PRO A 359 -0.81 -11.99 5.70
CA PRO A 359 -0.38 -10.65 5.29
C PRO A 359 -1.50 -9.80 4.72
N GLU A 360 -2.46 -10.43 4.05
CA GLU A 360 -3.55 -9.77 3.34
C GLU A 360 -4.91 -10.39 3.70
N PRO A 361 -5.95 -9.55 3.73
CA PRO A 361 -5.92 -8.10 3.60
C PRO A 361 -5.09 -7.44 4.71
N ASN A 362 -4.42 -6.32 4.38
CA ASN A 362 -3.69 -5.50 5.34
C ASN A 362 -4.70 -4.72 6.19
N LEU A 363 -5.08 -5.29 7.33
CA LEU A 363 -6.06 -4.70 8.25
C LEU A 363 -5.39 -3.55 9.01
N THR A 364 -5.86 -2.33 8.75
CA THR A 364 -5.31 -1.10 9.30
C THR A 364 -6.29 -0.48 10.28
N VAL A 365 -5.91 -0.42 11.54
CA VAL A 365 -6.71 0.22 12.59
C VAL A 365 -6.42 1.72 12.58
N LEU A 366 -7.44 2.53 12.36
CA LEU A 366 -7.39 3.96 12.50
C LEU A 366 -7.54 4.31 13.98
N TRP A 367 -6.41 4.57 14.63
CA TRP A 367 -6.33 4.82 16.08
C TRP A 367 -6.69 6.26 16.39
N PHE A 368 -7.52 6.45 17.42
CA PHE A 368 -7.88 7.77 17.91
C PHE A 368 -7.96 7.77 19.44
N LYS A 369 -7.63 8.89 20.04
CA LYS A 369 -7.49 9.02 21.50
C LYS A 369 -8.76 8.61 22.27
N ASN A 370 -9.92 8.98 21.76
CA ASN A 370 -11.21 8.75 22.41
C ASN A 370 -11.84 7.39 22.05
N ALA A 371 -11.10 6.46 21.46
CA ALA A 371 -11.60 5.11 21.22
C ALA A 371 -11.92 4.42 22.55
N LEU A 372 -12.98 3.60 22.53
CA LEU A 372 -13.36 2.84 23.72
C LEU A 372 -12.28 1.84 24.11
N GLU A 373 -12.10 1.68 25.41
CA GLU A 373 -11.08 0.79 25.98
C GLU A 373 -11.21 -0.65 25.47
N ASN A 374 -12.43 -1.18 25.36
CA ASN A 374 -12.68 -2.51 24.83
C ASN A 374 -12.10 -2.70 23.40
N TRP A 375 -12.27 -1.69 22.54
CA TRP A 375 -11.71 -1.73 21.19
C TRP A 375 -10.19 -1.68 21.19
N LYS A 376 -9.60 -0.74 21.95
CA LYS A 376 -8.15 -0.62 22.10
C LYS A 376 -7.51 -1.91 22.58
N ARG A 377 -8.09 -2.52 23.60
CA ARG A 377 -7.63 -3.79 24.17
C ARG A 377 -7.75 -4.95 23.20
N PHE A 378 -8.87 -5.03 22.46
CA PHE A 378 -9.05 -6.06 21.45
C PHE A 378 -8.00 -5.93 20.32
N CYS A 379 -7.76 -4.73 19.80
CA CYS A 379 -6.71 -4.48 18.81
C CYS A 379 -5.31 -4.88 19.34
N ALA A 380 -4.96 -4.47 20.56
CA ALA A 380 -3.69 -4.84 21.17
C ALA A 380 -3.55 -6.35 21.33
N LYS A 381 -4.60 -7.06 21.77
CA LYS A 381 -4.67 -8.52 21.86
C LYS A 381 -4.39 -9.17 20.50
N VAL A 382 -5.05 -8.70 19.44
CA VAL A 382 -4.87 -9.21 18.07
C VAL A 382 -3.42 -9.00 17.59
N SER A 383 -2.84 -7.82 17.85
CA SER A 383 -1.44 -7.56 17.50
C SER A 383 -0.47 -8.50 18.19
N ILE A 384 -0.65 -8.73 19.49
CA ILE A 384 0.21 -9.63 20.27
C ILE A 384 0.07 -11.08 19.79
N ASP A 385 -1.14 -11.51 19.40
CA ASP A 385 -1.42 -12.87 18.96
C ASP A 385 -0.94 -13.15 17.52
N THR A 386 -0.95 -12.14 16.65
CA THR A 386 -0.88 -12.39 15.20
C THR A 386 0.20 -11.60 14.47
N SER A 387 0.63 -10.45 14.97
CA SER A 387 1.46 -9.46 14.26
C SER A 387 0.91 -9.11 12.85
N ALA A 388 -0.40 -9.25 12.62
CA ALA A 388 -1.01 -9.17 11.29
C ALA A 388 -1.74 -7.84 11.00
N ILE A 389 -1.82 -6.94 11.98
CA ILE A 389 -2.48 -5.63 11.82
C ILE A 389 -1.49 -4.49 12.00
N GLN A 390 -1.84 -3.33 11.45
CA GLN A 390 -1.11 -2.08 11.65
C GLN A 390 -2.02 -1.00 12.18
N TYR A 391 -1.41 0.10 12.61
CA TYR A 391 -2.11 1.26 13.18
C TYR A 391 -1.74 2.52 12.45
N GLU A 392 -2.72 3.41 12.29
CA GLU A 392 -2.51 4.77 11.79
C GLU A 392 -3.28 5.80 12.62
N ASN A 393 -2.70 6.98 12.74
CA ASN A 393 -3.14 8.07 13.59
C ASN A 393 -4.31 8.84 12.98
N ASP A 394 -5.54 8.46 13.33
CA ASP A 394 -6.72 9.14 12.83
C ASP A 394 -6.82 10.60 13.29
N ASP A 395 -6.38 10.89 14.50
CA ASP A 395 -6.41 12.27 15.05
C ASP A 395 -5.46 13.22 14.31
N LEU A 396 -4.34 12.71 13.79
CA LEU A 396 -3.41 13.46 12.94
C LEU A 396 -3.96 13.63 11.51
N MET A 397 -4.60 12.60 10.94
CA MET A 397 -5.00 12.59 9.53
C MET A 397 -6.39 13.19 9.28
N ARG A 398 -7.31 13.04 10.22
CA ARG A 398 -8.70 13.49 10.07
C ARG A 398 -8.86 14.99 9.76
N PRO A 399 -8.06 15.92 10.28
CA PRO A 399 -8.15 17.33 9.91
C PRO A 399 -8.01 17.59 8.41
N ASP A 400 -7.15 16.84 7.71
CA ASP A 400 -6.88 17.01 6.28
C ASP A 400 -7.80 16.17 5.39
N TYR A 401 -8.20 14.99 5.86
CA TYR A 401 -8.91 13.98 5.05
C TYR A 401 -10.39 13.83 5.40
N GLY A 402 -10.86 14.39 6.51
CA GLY A 402 -12.23 14.16 7.00
C GLY A 402 -12.37 12.76 7.63
N ASP A 403 -13.57 12.20 7.60
CA ASP A 403 -13.90 10.92 8.23
C ASP A 403 -14.27 9.80 7.23
N ASP A 404 -14.18 10.08 5.92
CA ASP A 404 -14.41 9.07 4.87
C ASP A 404 -13.16 8.93 3.98
N TYR A 405 -12.04 8.64 4.61
CA TYR A 405 -10.80 8.26 3.93
C TYR A 405 -10.46 6.80 4.24
N GLY A 406 -9.66 6.21 3.39
CA GLY A 406 -9.05 4.91 3.58
C GLY A 406 -7.55 4.99 3.41
N ILE A 407 -6.86 3.94 3.84
CA ILE A 407 -5.42 3.80 3.64
C ILE A 407 -5.16 3.08 2.33
N ALA A 408 -4.49 3.76 1.44
CA ALA A 408 -4.09 3.22 0.17
C ALA A 408 -2.78 2.45 0.30
N CYS A 409 -2.73 1.23 -0.22
CA CYS A 409 -1.55 0.40 -0.22
C CYS A 409 -1.06 0.09 1.21
N CYS A 410 -0.09 0.86 1.69
CA CYS A 410 0.61 0.62 2.94
C CYS A 410 0.25 1.64 4.02
N VAL A 411 0.38 2.94 3.71
CA VAL A 411 0.37 4.03 4.70
C VAL A 411 -0.23 5.35 4.20
N SER A 412 -0.76 5.41 2.97
CA SER A 412 -1.20 6.64 2.34
C SER A 412 -2.68 6.92 2.59
N PRO A 413 -3.08 7.95 3.32
CA PRO A 413 -4.49 8.31 3.46
C PRO A 413 -5.02 8.92 2.14
N MET A 414 -6.26 8.58 1.80
CA MET A 414 -6.91 9.05 0.58
C MET A 414 -8.44 9.12 0.75
N LYS A 415 -9.06 10.23 0.32
CA LYS A 415 -10.52 10.39 0.37
C LYS A 415 -11.16 9.44 -0.65
N ILE A 416 -11.96 8.49 -0.16
CA ILE A 416 -12.52 7.41 -0.97
C ILE A 416 -13.50 7.96 -2.00
N GLY A 417 -13.30 7.59 -3.28
CA GLY A 417 -14.15 8.02 -4.39
C GLY A 417 -14.00 9.48 -4.80
N LYS A 418 -13.18 10.27 -4.12
CA LYS A 418 -12.93 11.70 -4.39
C LYS A 418 -11.52 11.99 -4.85
N GLN A 419 -10.56 11.19 -4.39
CA GLN A 419 -9.16 11.30 -4.75
C GLN A 419 -8.72 10.04 -5.51
N MET A 420 -7.83 10.21 -6.47
CA MET A 420 -7.09 9.13 -7.10
C MET A 420 -5.60 9.42 -7.00
N GLN A 421 -4.78 8.38 -6.94
CA GLN A 421 -3.35 8.52 -6.81
C GLN A 421 -2.63 7.93 -8.03
N PHE A 422 -1.81 8.73 -8.67
CA PHE A 422 -0.81 8.24 -9.59
C PHE A 422 0.34 7.60 -8.80
N PHE A 423 0.58 6.31 -9.03
CA PHE A 423 1.54 5.55 -8.25
C PHE A 423 2.97 6.00 -8.55
N GLY A 424 3.79 6.12 -7.50
CA GLY A 424 5.17 6.58 -7.57
C GLY A 424 6.22 5.48 -7.43
N ALA A 425 7.41 5.91 -7.14
CA ALA A 425 8.62 5.11 -6.95
C ALA A 425 9.33 5.55 -5.67
N ARG A 426 10.64 5.28 -5.56
CA ARG A 426 11.46 5.73 -4.43
C ARG A 426 12.75 6.37 -4.93
N ALA A 427 13.05 7.57 -4.42
CA ALA A 427 14.34 8.22 -4.58
C ALA A 427 15.28 7.77 -3.46
N ASN A 428 16.46 7.28 -3.81
CA ASN A 428 17.49 6.86 -2.86
C ASN A 428 18.31 8.07 -2.42
N LEU A 429 17.96 8.66 -1.28
CA LEU A 429 18.61 9.87 -0.79
C LEU A 429 20.03 9.61 -0.26
N ALA A 430 20.32 8.42 0.23
CA ALA A 430 21.68 8.05 0.64
C ALA A 430 22.64 7.98 -0.57
N LYS A 431 22.16 7.40 -1.68
CA LYS A 431 22.92 7.37 -2.94
C LYS A 431 23.06 8.79 -3.54
N CYS A 432 22.03 9.63 -3.41
CA CYS A 432 22.07 11.04 -3.79
C CYS A 432 23.17 11.80 -3.04
N LEU A 433 23.36 11.53 -1.74
CA LEU A 433 24.44 12.11 -0.95
C LEU A 433 25.83 11.67 -1.48
N LEU A 434 25.98 10.40 -1.83
CA LEU A 434 27.23 9.92 -2.43
C LEU A 434 27.50 10.53 -3.82
N TYR A 435 26.45 10.79 -4.61
CA TYR A 435 26.58 11.53 -5.87
C TYR A 435 26.99 12.98 -5.65
N ALA A 436 26.48 13.62 -4.60
CA ALA A 436 26.90 14.98 -4.24
C ALA A 436 28.41 15.05 -3.93
N ILE A 437 28.91 14.06 -3.20
CA ILE A 437 30.35 13.94 -2.87
C ILE A 437 31.18 13.65 -4.14
N ASN A 438 30.65 12.86 -5.08
CA ASN A 438 31.35 12.40 -6.28
C ASN A 438 31.03 13.20 -7.56
N GLY A 439 30.39 14.37 -7.45
CA GLY A 439 30.11 15.23 -8.60
C GLY A 439 29.16 14.66 -9.64
N GLY A 440 28.15 13.89 -9.18
CA GLY A 440 27.14 13.26 -10.04
C GLY A 440 27.51 11.91 -10.61
N ARG A 441 28.65 11.34 -10.22
CA ARG A 441 29.10 10.00 -10.59
C ARG A 441 28.58 8.95 -9.63
N ASP A 442 28.15 7.81 -10.18
CA ASP A 442 27.78 6.64 -9.39
C ASP A 442 29.00 6.09 -8.64
N GLU A 443 28.90 5.97 -7.34
CA GLU A 443 29.99 5.61 -6.45
C GLU A 443 30.51 4.19 -6.64
N ARG A 444 29.71 3.31 -7.27
CA ARG A 444 30.07 1.92 -7.53
C ARG A 444 30.61 1.72 -8.94
N SER A 445 29.87 2.14 -9.95
CA SER A 445 30.23 1.95 -11.36
C SER A 445 31.19 3.02 -11.89
N GLY A 446 31.19 4.20 -11.29
CA GLY A 446 31.95 5.37 -11.78
C GLY A 446 31.28 6.09 -12.97
N VAL A 447 30.13 5.62 -13.41
CA VAL A 447 29.38 6.23 -14.53
C VAL A 447 28.84 7.59 -14.11
N GLN A 448 28.95 8.58 -15.01
CA GLN A 448 28.30 9.88 -14.82
C GLN A 448 26.79 9.71 -15.03
N VAL A 449 25.99 9.82 -13.96
CA VAL A 449 24.53 9.64 -13.98
C VAL A 449 23.82 10.99 -13.93
N ALA A 450 24.19 11.84 -13.00
CA ALA A 450 23.76 13.24 -12.94
C ALA A 450 24.65 14.12 -13.86
N PRO A 451 24.21 15.34 -14.21
CA PRO A 451 25.10 16.31 -14.83
C PRO A 451 26.40 16.47 -14.01
N MET A 452 27.46 16.83 -14.67
CA MET A 452 28.76 17.04 -13.99
C MET A 452 28.65 18.22 -13.04
N PHE A 453 28.68 17.93 -11.74
CA PHE A 453 28.83 18.88 -10.67
C PHE A 453 30.26 18.85 -10.14
N GLU A 454 30.69 19.93 -9.48
CA GLU A 454 31.99 19.93 -8.82
C GLU A 454 31.99 18.97 -7.62
N PRO A 455 32.84 17.93 -7.62
CA PRO A 455 32.90 16.99 -6.50
C PRO A 455 33.50 17.62 -5.25
N VAL A 456 33.30 17.01 -4.09
CA VAL A 456 34.10 17.34 -2.89
C VAL A 456 35.53 16.86 -3.12
N ARG A 457 36.51 17.74 -2.98
CA ARG A 457 37.93 17.40 -3.22
C ARG A 457 38.77 17.33 -1.95
N SER A 458 38.22 17.86 -0.84
CA SER A 458 38.88 17.84 0.46
C SER A 458 39.16 16.42 0.95
N GLU A 459 40.20 16.24 1.74
CA GLU A 459 40.48 14.96 2.42
C GLU A 459 39.48 14.67 3.51
N TYR A 460 39.02 15.71 4.19
CA TYR A 460 37.98 15.63 5.22
C TYR A 460 36.70 16.30 4.72
N LEU A 461 35.53 15.72 5.05
CA LEU A 461 34.25 16.30 4.71
C LEU A 461 33.91 17.47 5.64
N GLU A 462 33.52 18.59 5.04
CA GLU A 462 33.03 19.78 5.74
C GLU A 462 31.48 19.85 5.56
N TYR A 463 30.77 20.06 6.65
CA TYR A 463 29.29 19.99 6.67
C TYR A 463 28.63 20.94 5.67
N ASP A 464 29.05 22.23 5.70
CA ASP A 464 28.44 23.26 4.83
C ASP A 464 28.72 23.00 3.34
N GLU A 465 29.92 22.53 2.99
CA GLU A 465 30.27 22.16 1.61
C GLU A 465 29.43 20.98 1.14
N VAL A 466 29.36 19.90 1.94
CA VAL A 466 28.62 18.71 1.60
C VAL A 466 27.11 19.04 1.49
N MET A 467 26.58 19.82 2.41
CA MET A 467 25.16 20.19 2.41
C MET A 467 24.78 21.00 1.17
N ALA A 468 25.59 21.99 0.80
CA ALA A 468 25.36 22.80 -0.42
C ALA A 468 25.33 21.92 -1.69
N LYS A 469 26.28 20.99 -1.83
CA LYS A 469 26.35 20.06 -2.95
C LYS A 469 25.20 19.05 -2.91
N TYR A 470 24.78 18.62 -1.74
CA TYR A 470 23.68 17.70 -1.57
C TYR A 470 22.34 18.34 -1.96
N GLU A 471 22.11 19.60 -1.59
CA GLU A 471 20.93 20.34 -2.03
C GLU A 471 20.88 20.47 -3.56
N GLN A 472 22.01 20.79 -4.19
CA GLN A 472 22.09 20.85 -5.64
C GLN A 472 21.74 19.50 -6.28
N MET A 473 22.23 18.40 -5.72
CA MET A 473 21.97 17.06 -6.22
C MET A 473 20.51 16.64 -5.98
N MET A 474 19.92 16.98 -4.83
CA MET A 474 18.49 16.73 -4.56
C MET A 474 17.58 17.48 -5.52
N ARG A 475 17.89 18.72 -5.92
CA ARG A 475 17.13 19.48 -6.94
C ARG A 475 17.17 18.79 -8.30
N TRP A 476 18.32 18.30 -8.71
CA TRP A 476 18.44 17.51 -9.94
C TRP A 476 17.62 16.22 -9.84
N LEU A 477 17.76 15.46 -8.75
CA LEU A 477 17.05 14.21 -8.55
C LEU A 477 15.52 14.41 -8.57
N ALA A 478 15.02 15.45 -7.90
CA ALA A 478 13.60 15.79 -7.89
C ALA A 478 13.08 16.05 -9.32
N LYS A 479 13.83 16.80 -10.15
CA LYS A 479 13.47 17.06 -11.54
C LYS A 479 13.38 15.78 -12.38
N VAL A 480 14.42 14.96 -12.34
CA VAL A 480 14.46 13.71 -13.12
C VAL A 480 13.35 12.76 -12.67
N TYR A 481 13.12 12.65 -11.36
CA TYR A 481 12.09 11.81 -10.78
C TYR A 481 10.68 12.24 -11.22
N VAL A 482 10.37 13.54 -11.11
CA VAL A 482 9.08 14.07 -11.55
C VAL A 482 8.87 13.86 -13.04
N ASN A 483 9.87 14.12 -13.87
CA ASN A 483 9.77 13.96 -15.32
C ASN A 483 9.59 12.49 -15.74
N ALA A 484 10.27 11.57 -15.10
CA ALA A 484 10.07 10.13 -15.35
C ALA A 484 8.62 9.72 -15.00
N LEU A 485 8.09 10.17 -13.86
CA LEU A 485 6.71 9.90 -13.46
C LEU A 485 5.68 10.54 -14.41
N LYS A 486 5.92 11.73 -14.95
CA LYS A 486 5.04 12.33 -15.97
C LYS A 486 4.87 11.42 -17.18
N ILE A 487 5.98 10.90 -17.69
CA ILE A 487 5.96 9.97 -18.83
C ILE A 487 5.16 8.71 -18.49
N ILE A 488 5.44 8.12 -17.33
CA ILE A 488 4.77 6.91 -16.86
C ILE A 488 3.26 7.13 -16.75
N HIS A 489 2.82 8.20 -16.07
CA HIS A 489 1.41 8.46 -15.83
C HIS A 489 0.65 8.78 -17.12
N TYR A 490 1.27 9.54 -18.04
CA TYR A 490 0.69 9.79 -19.36
C TYR A 490 0.51 8.48 -20.15
N MET A 491 1.54 7.64 -20.19
CA MET A 491 1.48 6.37 -20.92
C MET A 491 0.53 5.36 -20.25
N HIS A 492 0.40 5.43 -18.91
CA HIS A 492 -0.55 4.61 -18.19
C HIS A 492 -2.00 4.97 -18.57
N ASP A 493 -2.38 6.23 -18.52
CA ASP A 493 -3.71 6.68 -18.95
C ASP A 493 -3.98 6.36 -20.42
N LYS A 494 -2.96 6.44 -21.27
CA LYS A 494 -3.11 6.19 -22.70
C LYS A 494 -3.29 4.71 -23.09
N TYR A 495 -2.57 3.79 -22.42
CA TYR A 495 -2.50 2.39 -22.84
C TYR A 495 -3.08 1.39 -21.84
N ALA A 496 -3.25 1.78 -20.59
CA ALA A 496 -3.70 0.91 -19.51
C ALA A 496 -4.68 1.60 -18.54
N TYR A 497 -5.57 2.46 -19.09
CA TYR A 497 -6.55 3.19 -18.30
C TYR A 497 -7.50 2.25 -17.54
N GLU A 498 -7.67 2.49 -16.25
CA GLU A 498 -8.49 1.69 -15.35
C GLU A 498 -9.92 2.24 -15.28
N ALA A 499 -10.67 1.96 -16.32
CA ALA A 499 -11.99 2.56 -16.54
C ALA A 499 -13.00 2.19 -15.45
N PHE A 500 -13.01 0.94 -14.99
CA PHE A 500 -13.95 0.51 -13.96
C PHE A 500 -13.68 1.18 -12.62
N GLU A 501 -12.44 1.18 -12.16
CA GLU A 501 -12.09 1.79 -10.88
C GLU A 501 -12.38 3.29 -10.89
N MET A 502 -12.06 3.97 -11.99
CA MET A 502 -12.37 5.39 -12.16
C MET A 502 -13.86 5.68 -12.29
N SER A 503 -14.68 4.72 -12.72
CA SER A 503 -16.14 4.86 -12.73
C SER A 503 -16.73 5.01 -11.33
N LEU A 504 -16.01 4.57 -10.31
CA LEU A 504 -16.41 4.63 -8.89
C LEU A 504 -15.88 5.89 -8.17
N HIS A 505 -15.39 6.87 -8.91
CA HIS A 505 -14.98 8.19 -8.42
C HIS A 505 -15.94 9.29 -8.86
N ASP A 506 -15.88 10.42 -8.16
CA ASP A 506 -16.58 11.64 -8.59
C ASP A 506 -16.05 12.10 -9.96
N GLY A 507 -16.87 12.84 -10.70
CA GLY A 507 -16.45 13.39 -12.00
C GLY A 507 -15.24 14.33 -11.86
N ASP A 508 -15.26 15.19 -10.84
CA ASP A 508 -14.19 16.14 -10.52
C ASP A 508 -13.19 15.52 -9.52
N VAL A 509 -12.57 14.41 -9.90
CA VAL A 509 -11.62 13.70 -9.04
C VAL A 509 -10.36 14.53 -8.80
N GLU A 510 -9.97 14.67 -7.53
CA GLU A 510 -8.69 15.25 -7.16
C GLU A 510 -7.57 14.25 -7.41
N ARG A 511 -6.57 14.66 -8.19
CA ARG A 511 -5.43 13.82 -8.53
C ARG A 511 -4.26 14.08 -7.61
N ILE A 512 -3.67 13.02 -7.08
CA ILE A 512 -2.49 13.05 -6.23
C ILE A 512 -1.37 12.30 -6.96
N ARG A 513 -0.16 12.78 -6.84
CA ARG A 513 1.03 12.08 -7.33
C ARG A 513 1.86 11.61 -6.15
N ALA A 514 1.92 10.29 -5.98
CA ALA A 514 2.82 9.69 -5.01
C ALA A 514 4.27 9.88 -5.42
N THR A 515 5.11 10.20 -4.45
CA THR A 515 6.56 10.06 -4.50
C THR A 515 7.02 9.38 -3.24
N GLY A 516 8.28 8.98 -3.16
CA GLY A 516 8.80 8.36 -1.95
C GLY A 516 10.31 8.53 -1.85
N ILE A 517 10.80 8.48 -0.63
CA ILE A 517 12.23 8.53 -0.30
C ILE A 517 12.65 7.28 0.48
N ALA A 518 13.91 6.87 0.26
CA ALA A 518 14.57 5.78 0.97
C ALA A 518 15.92 6.28 1.52
N GLY A 519 16.32 5.74 2.66
CA GLY A 519 17.62 6.03 3.27
C GLY A 519 17.67 7.28 4.13
N LEU A 520 16.52 7.79 4.62
CA LEU A 520 16.47 9.01 5.42
C LEU A 520 17.35 8.92 6.68
N SER A 521 17.26 7.83 7.45
CA SER A 521 18.09 7.66 8.67
C SER A 521 19.57 7.62 8.37
N ILE A 522 19.96 7.02 7.23
CA ILE A 522 21.38 6.99 6.79
C ILE A 522 21.87 8.39 6.45
N VAL A 523 21.06 9.19 5.78
CA VAL A 523 21.40 10.57 5.44
C VAL A 523 21.50 11.42 6.70
N ALA A 524 20.53 11.32 7.60
CA ALA A 524 20.57 12.05 8.88
C ALA A 524 21.82 11.68 9.70
N ASP A 525 22.13 10.39 9.81
CA ASP A 525 23.31 9.90 10.50
C ASP A 525 24.61 10.34 9.81
N SER A 526 24.67 10.28 8.47
CA SER A 526 25.85 10.70 7.70
C SER A 526 26.13 12.19 7.86
N LEU A 527 25.11 13.03 7.77
CA LEU A 527 25.25 14.47 7.96
C LEU A 527 25.59 14.83 9.41
N ALA A 528 25.01 14.13 10.40
CA ALA A 528 25.36 14.28 11.80
C ALA A 528 26.83 13.86 12.05
N ALA A 529 27.28 12.75 11.47
CA ALA A 529 28.67 12.30 11.56
C ALA A 529 29.64 13.33 10.96
N ILE A 530 29.33 13.88 9.78
CA ILE A 530 30.14 14.93 9.13
C ILE A 530 30.21 16.20 9.98
N ARG A 531 29.10 16.59 10.62
CA ARG A 531 29.05 17.81 11.44
C ARG A 531 29.80 17.66 12.78
N ASP A 532 29.64 16.51 13.44
CA ASP A 532 30.04 16.32 14.84
C ASP A 532 31.38 15.58 15.00
N THR A 533 31.93 15.02 13.91
CA THR A 533 33.16 14.21 13.92
C THR A 533 34.11 14.61 12.77
N LYS A 534 35.27 13.98 12.69
CA LYS A 534 36.15 14.09 11.52
C LYS A 534 35.95 12.91 10.60
N VAL A 535 35.45 13.16 9.39
CA VAL A 535 35.24 12.12 8.39
C VAL A 535 36.22 12.27 7.24
N ARG A 536 37.18 11.33 7.16
CA ARG A 536 38.18 11.29 6.08
C ARG A 536 37.65 10.49 4.90
N VAL A 537 37.82 11.01 3.69
CA VAL A 537 37.38 10.38 2.46
C VAL A 537 38.44 9.46 1.89
N ILE A 538 38.11 8.20 1.67
CA ILE A 538 38.96 7.23 0.96
C ILE A 538 38.53 7.19 -0.50
N ARG A 539 39.50 7.49 -1.42
CA ARG A 539 39.23 7.54 -2.85
C ARG A 539 39.94 6.36 -3.56
N ASP A 540 39.29 5.83 -4.57
CA ASP A 540 39.89 4.84 -5.47
C ASP A 540 40.74 5.54 -6.58
N GLU A 541 41.31 4.72 -7.46
CA GLU A 541 42.14 5.18 -8.60
C GLU A 541 41.38 6.09 -9.59
N ARG A 542 40.05 5.99 -9.59
CA ARG A 542 39.16 6.83 -10.43
C ARG A 542 38.84 8.18 -9.76
N GLY A 543 39.36 8.40 -8.54
CA GLY A 543 39.07 9.56 -7.70
C GLY A 543 37.68 9.55 -7.07
N LEU A 544 37.00 8.40 -7.05
CA LEU A 544 35.71 8.25 -6.40
C LEU A 544 35.86 8.05 -4.90
N ALA A 545 35.07 8.73 -4.11
CA ALA A 545 34.89 8.43 -2.70
C ALA A 545 34.16 7.08 -2.58
N VAL A 546 34.88 6.06 -2.12
CA VAL A 546 34.41 4.67 -2.03
C VAL A 546 34.31 4.17 -0.59
N ASP A 547 34.97 4.85 0.35
CA ASP A 547 34.94 4.53 1.78
C ASP A 547 35.20 5.78 2.63
N PHE A 548 34.92 5.70 3.92
CA PHE A 548 35.03 6.80 4.87
C PHE A 548 35.60 6.31 6.19
N GLU A 549 36.61 7.00 6.72
CA GLU A 549 37.15 6.80 8.05
C GLU A 549 36.70 7.91 8.98
N ARG A 550 36.15 7.52 10.13
CA ARG A 550 35.58 8.48 11.09
C ARG A 550 36.32 8.46 12.41
N GLU A 551 36.69 9.64 12.90
CA GLU A 551 37.27 9.88 14.23
C GLU A 551 36.26 10.67 15.07
N GLY A 552 35.82 10.12 16.18
CA GLY A 552 34.86 10.72 17.09
C GLY A 552 33.49 10.02 17.08
N GLU A 553 32.59 10.51 17.91
CA GLU A 553 31.25 9.96 18.10
C GLU A 553 30.18 11.01 17.79
N TYR A 554 29.07 10.56 17.24
CA TYR A 554 27.85 11.36 17.03
C TYR A 554 26.66 10.59 17.61
N VAL A 555 25.55 11.28 17.84
CA VAL A 555 24.30 10.64 18.28
C VAL A 555 23.48 10.28 17.04
N PRO A 556 23.21 8.98 16.78
CA PRO A 556 22.42 8.56 15.64
C PRO A 556 20.93 8.93 15.77
N PHE A 557 20.24 9.02 14.64
CA PHE A 557 18.78 9.13 14.58
C PHE A 557 18.11 7.96 15.32
N GLY A 558 16.99 8.24 16.00
CA GLY A 558 16.27 7.24 16.79
C GLY A 558 16.59 7.26 18.29
N ASN A 559 17.34 8.27 18.77
CA ASN A 559 17.69 8.41 20.17
C ASN A 559 17.07 9.65 20.85
N ASN A 560 16.02 10.22 20.24
CA ASN A 560 15.35 11.43 20.70
C ASN A 560 16.31 12.58 20.95
N ASP A 561 17.21 12.83 20.02
CA ASP A 561 18.20 13.89 20.09
C ASP A 561 17.98 14.87 18.92
N ASP A 562 17.59 16.10 19.25
CA ASP A 562 17.22 17.10 18.26
C ASP A 562 18.36 17.48 17.29
N ARG A 563 19.62 17.26 17.69
CA ARG A 563 20.77 17.54 16.80
C ARG A 563 20.71 16.68 15.54
N THR A 564 20.32 15.43 15.63
CA THR A 564 20.22 14.51 14.47
C THR A 564 18.79 14.41 13.94
N ASP A 565 17.78 14.40 14.83
CA ASP A 565 16.39 14.34 14.43
C ASP A 565 15.99 15.53 13.54
N SER A 566 16.49 16.74 13.84
CA SER A 566 16.23 17.94 13.03
C SER A 566 16.79 17.83 11.60
N ILE A 567 17.89 17.10 11.39
CA ILE A 567 18.42 16.86 10.04
C ILE A 567 17.44 16.01 9.23
N ALA A 568 16.89 14.95 9.83
CA ALA A 568 15.89 14.12 9.16
C ALA A 568 14.63 14.92 8.78
N VAL A 569 14.17 15.80 9.66
CA VAL A 569 13.06 16.73 9.40
C VAL A 569 13.40 17.64 8.23
N GLU A 570 14.55 18.35 8.28
CA GLU A 570 15.01 19.29 7.26
C GLU A 570 15.12 18.64 5.87
N ILE A 571 15.70 17.45 5.78
CA ILE A 571 15.85 16.73 4.50
C ILE A 571 14.48 16.34 3.93
N THR A 572 13.55 15.89 4.79
CA THR A 572 12.17 15.56 4.37
C THR A 572 11.47 16.79 3.80
N GLU A 573 11.55 17.93 4.48
CA GLU A 573 10.95 19.18 4.04
C GLU A 573 11.57 19.68 2.73
N LYS A 574 12.89 19.79 2.67
CA LYS A 574 13.61 20.27 1.48
C LYS A 574 13.34 19.42 0.24
N PHE A 575 13.37 18.10 0.35
CA PHE A 575 13.13 17.26 -0.82
C PHE A 575 11.68 17.40 -1.33
N MET A 576 10.71 17.49 -0.41
CA MET A 576 9.31 17.75 -0.78
C MET A 576 9.14 19.12 -1.46
N GLU A 577 9.81 20.16 -0.99
CA GLU A 577 9.80 21.49 -1.62
C GLU A 577 10.38 21.44 -3.05
N TYR A 578 11.45 20.70 -3.26
CA TYR A 578 12.03 20.52 -4.60
C TYR A 578 11.09 19.75 -5.53
N LEU A 579 10.39 18.74 -5.05
CA LEU A 579 9.38 18.03 -5.82
C LEU A 579 8.21 18.94 -6.24
N ARG A 580 7.79 19.87 -5.36
CA ARG A 580 6.70 20.82 -5.61
C ARG A 580 7.04 21.88 -6.67
N GLN A 581 8.31 22.12 -6.96
CA GLN A 581 8.75 23.09 -7.97
C GLN A 581 8.47 22.64 -9.41
N HIS A 582 8.10 21.39 -9.63
CA HIS A 582 7.92 20.83 -10.96
C HIS A 582 6.45 20.51 -11.24
N GLU A 583 5.97 20.91 -12.41
CA GLU A 583 4.66 20.54 -12.90
C GLU A 583 4.49 19.02 -12.96
N THR A 584 3.27 18.57 -12.70
CA THR A 584 2.89 17.17 -12.70
C THR A 584 1.94 16.86 -13.86
N TYR A 585 1.78 15.59 -14.20
CA TYR A 585 0.78 15.17 -15.16
C TYR A 585 -0.62 15.47 -14.61
N ARG A 586 -1.47 16.13 -15.42
CA ARG A 586 -2.86 16.51 -15.08
C ARG A 586 -2.97 17.30 -13.76
N HIS A 587 -1.98 18.12 -13.46
CA HIS A 587 -1.92 18.97 -12.26
C HIS A 587 -2.07 18.21 -10.93
N ALA A 588 -1.68 16.92 -10.92
CA ALA A 588 -1.76 16.11 -9.71
C ALA A 588 -0.93 16.71 -8.56
N LYS A 589 -1.52 16.81 -7.38
CA LYS A 589 -0.83 17.33 -6.18
C LYS A 589 0.29 16.40 -5.78
N PRO A 590 1.54 16.86 -5.67
CA PRO A 590 2.64 16.03 -5.23
C PRO A 590 2.51 15.71 -3.74
N THR A 591 2.75 14.44 -3.40
CA THR A 591 2.91 13.96 -2.04
C THR A 591 4.20 13.18 -1.91
N GLN A 592 4.67 12.95 -0.69
CA GLN A 592 5.89 12.20 -0.39
C GLN A 592 5.63 11.17 0.70
N SER A 593 6.24 10.00 0.58
CA SER A 593 6.28 8.98 1.64
C SER A 593 7.71 8.72 2.10
N ILE A 594 7.84 8.32 3.37
CA ILE A 594 9.06 7.77 3.95
C ILE A 594 8.80 6.28 4.13
N LEU A 595 9.05 5.51 3.06
CA LEU A 595 8.65 4.11 2.96
C LEU A 595 9.58 3.37 2.00
N THR A 596 10.17 2.26 2.43
CA THR A 596 11.04 1.42 1.59
C THR A 596 10.38 0.14 1.11
N ILE A 597 9.27 -0.25 1.73
CA ILE A 597 8.74 -1.60 1.58
C ILE A 597 9.82 -2.62 2.00
N THR A 598 9.92 -3.80 1.41
CA THR A 598 11.02 -4.75 1.62
C THR A 598 12.22 -4.49 0.72
N SER A 599 12.14 -3.44 -0.10
CA SER A 599 13.23 -3.07 -1.01
C SER A 599 14.45 -2.46 -0.30
N ASN A 600 14.40 -2.29 1.02
CA ASN A 600 15.51 -1.82 1.84
C ASN A 600 16.79 -2.65 1.64
N VAL A 601 16.66 -3.96 1.44
CA VAL A 601 17.78 -4.87 1.10
C VAL A 601 18.35 -4.51 -0.27
N VAL A 602 17.50 -4.30 -1.27
CA VAL A 602 17.93 -3.95 -2.64
C VAL A 602 18.60 -2.58 -2.68
N TYR A 603 18.05 -1.58 -1.97
CA TYR A 603 18.70 -0.27 -1.85
C TYR A 603 20.08 -0.38 -1.24
N GLY A 604 20.22 -1.16 -0.18
CA GLY A 604 21.52 -1.41 0.46
C GLY A 604 22.54 -2.03 -0.49
N LYS A 605 22.16 -3.07 -1.22
CA LYS A 605 23.01 -3.73 -2.24
C LYS A 605 23.50 -2.78 -3.32
N LYS A 606 22.70 -1.79 -3.70
CA LYS A 606 22.97 -0.85 -4.78
C LYS A 606 23.70 0.42 -4.32
N THR A 607 23.92 0.59 -3.02
CA THR A 607 24.54 1.81 -2.43
C THR A 607 25.88 1.47 -1.79
N GLY A 608 26.89 2.28 -2.07
CA GLY A 608 28.25 2.20 -1.50
C GLY A 608 28.28 2.49 0.01
N THR A 609 29.48 2.47 0.60
CA THR A 609 29.72 2.88 1.98
C THR A 609 29.32 4.35 2.19
N THR A 610 28.79 4.67 3.35
CA THR A 610 28.29 6.02 3.67
C THR A 610 29.03 6.63 4.87
N PRO A 611 29.09 7.96 4.99
CA PRO A 611 29.89 8.65 6.02
C PRO A 611 29.54 8.31 7.47
N ASP A 612 28.32 7.82 7.72
CA ASP A 612 27.85 7.35 9.04
C ASP A 612 28.50 6.03 9.49
N GLY A 613 29.29 5.40 8.62
CA GLY A 613 29.97 4.11 8.87
C GLY A 613 29.15 2.91 8.41
N ARG A 614 28.05 3.08 7.67
CA ARG A 614 27.34 1.95 7.03
C ARG A 614 28.19 1.42 5.88
N ILE A 615 28.50 0.13 5.92
CA ILE A 615 29.27 -0.56 4.89
C ILE A 615 28.42 -0.74 3.62
N GLY A 616 29.04 -0.49 2.46
CA GLY A 616 28.40 -0.68 1.16
C GLY A 616 27.84 -2.09 0.99
N GLY A 617 26.60 -2.20 0.50
CA GLY A 617 25.89 -3.48 0.37
C GLY A 617 25.02 -3.87 1.57
N THR A 618 25.23 -3.30 2.75
CA THR A 618 24.39 -3.55 3.93
C THR A 618 22.96 -3.01 3.71
N PRO A 619 21.90 -3.74 4.08
CA PRO A 619 20.52 -3.27 3.97
C PRO A 619 20.28 -1.90 4.61
N PHE A 620 19.39 -1.10 4.04
CA PHE A 620 18.90 0.10 4.69
C PHE A 620 17.94 -0.25 5.83
N ALA A 621 17.76 0.66 6.78
CA ALA A 621 16.63 0.58 7.68
C ALA A 621 15.31 0.71 6.88
N PRO A 622 14.25 -0.03 7.24
CA PRO A 622 12.97 0.08 6.55
C PRO A 622 12.26 1.39 6.87
N GLY A 623 11.78 2.08 5.84
CA GLY A 623 10.98 3.30 5.99
C GLY A 623 11.67 4.39 6.83
N ALA A 624 11.00 4.85 7.87
CA ALA A 624 11.48 5.86 8.80
C ALA A 624 12.23 5.29 10.01
N ASN A 625 12.51 3.98 10.02
CA ASN A 625 13.24 3.36 11.12
C ASN A 625 14.65 3.94 11.27
N PRO A 626 15.16 4.04 12.50
CA PRO A 626 16.59 4.15 12.75
C PRO A 626 17.34 2.96 12.16
N MET A 627 18.63 3.15 11.83
CA MET A 627 19.48 2.02 11.42
C MET A 627 19.59 1.01 12.55
N ASN A 628 19.52 -0.27 12.19
CA ASN A 628 19.53 -1.39 13.13
C ASN A 628 20.68 -1.29 14.15
N GLY A 629 20.35 -1.37 15.43
CA GLY A 629 21.29 -1.32 16.54
C GLY A 629 21.82 0.08 16.90
N ARG A 630 21.32 1.15 16.27
CA ARG A 630 21.72 2.54 16.58
C ARG A 630 20.78 3.26 17.54
N ASP A 631 19.56 2.79 17.70
CA ASP A 631 18.53 3.27 18.62
C ASP A 631 18.77 2.75 20.04
N THR A 632 19.86 3.18 20.66
CA THR A 632 20.38 2.62 21.92
C THR A 632 19.68 3.14 23.18
N LYS A 633 18.86 4.20 23.07
CA LYS A 633 18.10 4.78 24.19
C LYS A 633 16.73 4.13 24.42
N GLY A 634 16.44 3.03 23.73
CA GLY A 634 15.22 2.23 23.92
C GLY A 634 14.05 2.66 23.02
N ALA A 635 12.96 1.91 23.13
CA ALA A 635 11.79 2.00 22.27
C ALA A 635 11.13 3.38 22.24
N ILE A 636 10.92 3.99 23.42
CA ILE A 636 10.26 5.29 23.52
C ILE A 636 11.07 6.38 22.84
N ALA A 637 12.40 6.35 22.96
CA ALA A 637 13.26 7.33 22.28
C ALA A 637 13.18 7.20 20.76
N ALA A 638 13.15 5.97 20.24
CA ALA A 638 13.01 5.72 18.82
C ALA A 638 11.64 6.18 18.26
N LEU A 639 10.57 5.86 18.98
CA LEU A 639 9.22 6.36 18.67
C LEU A 639 9.16 7.89 18.65
N ALA A 640 9.76 8.55 19.65
CA ALA A 640 9.80 10.01 19.74
C ALA A 640 10.57 10.66 18.57
N SER A 641 11.70 10.08 18.15
CA SER A 641 12.44 10.56 16.97
C SER A 641 11.61 10.50 15.70
N VAL A 642 10.92 9.37 15.46
CA VAL A 642 10.08 9.18 14.27
C VAL A 642 8.86 10.10 14.30
N ALA A 643 8.26 10.31 15.48
CA ALA A 643 7.11 11.21 15.64
C ALA A 643 7.41 12.69 15.30
N LYS A 644 8.68 13.10 15.28
CA LYS A 644 9.09 14.46 14.86
C LYS A 644 9.05 14.68 13.36
N LEU A 645 9.00 13.60 12.55
CA LEU A 645 8.99 13.71 11.09
C LEU A 645 7.74 14.44 10.60
N PRO A 646 7.87 15.41 9.66
CA PRO A 646 6.80 16.33 9.33
C PRO A 646 5.75 15.69 8.42
N PHE A 647 4.62 15.27 8.96
CA PHE A 647 3.51 14.68 8.18
C PHE A 647 3.03 15.61 7.07
N GLN A 648 3.02 16.93 7.28
CA GLN A 648 2.64 17.94 6.28
C GLN A 648 3.54 17.96 5.03
N HIS A 649 4.74 17.38 5.13
CA HIS A 649 5.67 17.17 4.01
C HIS A 649 5.79 15.71 3.61
N ALA A 650 5.04 14.82 4.24
CA ALA A 650 5.05 13.39 3.99
C ALA A 650 3.62 12.78 4.01
N HIS A 651 2.67 13.45 3.37
CA HIS A 651 1.26 13.03 3.33
C HIS A 651 1.01 11.65 2.70
N ASP A 652 1.98 11.13 1.93
CA ASP A 652 1.92 9.77 1.39
C ASP A 652 2.39 8.69 2.39
N GLY A 653 2.65 9.10 3.64
CA GLY A 653 2.84 8.27 4.81
C GLY A 653 4.28 8.15 5.32
N ILE A 654 4.40 7.93 6.62
CA ILE A 654 5.67 7.78 7.37
C ILE A 654 5.67 6.39 8.00
N SER A 655 6.25 5.41 7.30
CA SER A 655 6.24 4.02 7.76
C SER A 655 7.27 3.78 8.86
N TYR A 656 6.80 3.34 10.02
CA TYR A 656 7.65 2.88 11.10
C TYR A 656 7.28 1.45 11.52
N THR A 657 8.29 0.59 11.69
CA THR A 657 8.11 -0.79 12.13
C THR A 657 8.77 -0.98 13.50
N PHE A 658 7.95 -1.31 14.47
CA PHE A 658 8.33 -1.54 15.86
C PHE A 658 8.30 -3.04 16.17
N ALA A 659 9.36 -3.56 16.75
CA ALA A 659 9.42 -4.94 17.20
C ALA A 659 9.73 -4.99 18.70
N VAL A 660 8.97 -5.80 19.42
CA VAL A 660 9.09 -5.94 20.87
C VAL A 660 8.94 -7.42 21.26
N SER A 661 9.72 -7.87 22.24
CA SER A 661 9.51 -9.22 22.79
C SER A 661 8.25 -9.26 23.68
N PRO A 662 7.53 -10.38 23.74
CA PRO A 662 6.37 -10.51 24.65
C PRO A 662 6.74 -10.21 26.11
N ALA A 663 7.93 -10.62 26.55
CA ALA A 663 8.41 -10.39 27.91
C ALA A 663 8.63 -8.91 28.25
N THR A 664 8.97 -8.09 27.25
CA THR A 664 9.13 -6.63 27.41
C THR A 664 7.80 -5.95 27.66
N LEU A 665 6.72 -6.42 27.04
CA LEU A 665 5.37 -5.92 27.28
C LEU A 665 4.84 -6.32 28.67
N GLY A 666 5.39 -7.37 29.29
CA GLY A 666 4.97 -7.81 30.63
C GLY A 666 4.94 -9.33 30.77
N LYS A 667 4.85 -9.81 32.01
CA LYS A 667 4.80 -11.25 32.29
C LYS A 667 3.42 -11.87 32.08
N GLU A 668 2.38 -11.10 32.35
CA GLU A 668 1.00 -11.56 32.26
C GLU A 668 0.31 -10.94 31.05
N ARG A 669 -0.60 -11.69 30.45
CA ARG A 669 -1.31 -11.30 29.23
C ARG A 669 -2.01 -9.95 29.33
N GLU A 670 -2.72 -9.73 30.45
CA GLU A 670 -3.44 -8.48 30.70
C GLU A 670 -2.48 -7.29 30.78
N VAL A 671 -1.30 -7.49 31.39
CA VAL A 671 -0.28 -6.44 31.49
C VAL A 671 0.30 -6.15 30.10
N GLN A 672 0.54 -7.18 29.27
CA GLN A 672 1.01 -7.00 27.91
C GLN A 672 0.03 -6.16 27.06
N ILE A 673 -1.26 -6.46 27.16
CA ILE A 673 -2.31 -5.72 26.44
C ILE A 673 -2.33 -4.26 26.92
N ASN A 674 -2.36 -4.01 28.22
CA ASN A 674 -2.40 -2.65 28.78
C ASN A 674 -1.17 -1.83 28.41
N ASN A 675 0.02 -2.44 28.43
CA ASN A 675 1.27 -1.76 28.07
C ASN A 675 1.30 -1.43 26.58
N LEU A 676 0.81 -2.32 25.70
CA LEU A 676 0.73 -2.01 24.28
C LEU A 676 -0.30 -0.90 24.01
N VAL A 677 -1.47 -0.91 24.67
CA VAL A 677 -2.44 0.20 24.55
C VAL A 677 -1.81 1.53 24.98
N SER A 678 -1.11 1.54 26.11
CA SER A 678 -0.46 2.74 26.63
C SER A 678 0.62 3.28 25.67
N LEU A 679 1.38 2.39 25.04
CA LEU A 679 2.38 2.74 24.03
C LEU A 679 1.72 3.37 22.80
N LEU A 680 0.64 2.76 22.29
CA LEU A 680 -0.11 3.27 21.14
C LEU A 680 -0.76 4.64 21.47
N ASP A 681 -1.35 4.81 22.63
CA ASP A 681 -1.91 6.09 23.06
C ASP A 681 -0.85 7.19 23.22
N GLY A 682 0.36 6.82 23.66
CA GLY A 682 1.48 7.74 23.78
C GLY A 682 2.09 8.14 22.42
N TYR A 683 2.10 7.24 21.47
CA TYR A 683 2.65 7.50 20.12
C TYR A 683 1.66 8.24 19.22
N PHE A 684 0.38 7.86 19.24
CA PHE A 684 -0.67 8.42 18.40
C PHE A 684 -1.39 9.60 19.10
N THR A 685 -0.66 10.69 19.24
CA THR A 685 -1.24 11.99 19.63
C THR A 685 -1.55 12.84 18.40
N PRO A 686 -2.32 13.94 18.50
CA PRO A 686 -2.58 14.81 17.34
C PRO A 686 -1.33 15.34 16.63
N ASP A 687 -0.23 15.50 17.37
CA ASP A 687 1.08 15.93 16.86
C ASP A 687 2.12 14.79 16.90
N GLY A 688 1.67 13.54 17.04
CA GLY A 688 2.51 12.37 17.20
C GLY A 688 2.84 11.65 15.90
N GLY A 689 3.24 10.38 15.99
CA GLY A 689 3.55 9.55 14.83
C GLY A 689 2.32 9.28 13.96
N GLN A 690 2.55 9.06 12.67
CA GLN A 690 1.47 8.81 11.73
C GLN A 690 1.10 7.33 11.63
N HIS A 691 2.10 6.44 11.55
CA HIS A 691 1.89 5.01 11.29
C HIS A 691 2.78 4.16 12.19
N LEU A 692 2.29 2.97 12.57
CA LEU A 692 3.05 1.98 13.31
C LEU A 692 2.69 0.55 12.89
N ASN A 693 3.69 -0.19 12.43
CA ASN A 693 3.66 -1.64 12.41
C ASN A 693 4.11 -2.17 13.78
N VAL A 694 3.35 -3.10 14.34
CA VAL A 694 3.69 -3.73 15.62
C VAL A 694 3.98 -5.21 15.40
N ASN A 695 5.20 -5.62 15.69
CA ASN A 695 5.64 -7.01 15.75
C ASN A 695 5.84 -7.44 17.20
N VAL A 696 5.23 -8.53 17.59
CA VAL A 696 5.40 -9.11 18.94
C VAL A 696 5.91 -10.54 18.80
N PHE A 697 7.21 -10.73 18.91
CA PHE A 697 7.86 -12.04 18.83
C PHE A 697 9.25 -12.03 19.45
N ASP A 698 9.79 -13.21 19.71
CA ASP A 698 11.17 -13.42 20.10
C ASP A 698 12.03 -13.81 18.87
N LYS A 699 13.31 -13.47 18.93
CA LYS A 699 14.27 -13.75 17.85
C LYS A 699 14.40 -15.24 17.56
N ASP A 700 14.32 -16.06 18.60
CA ASP A 700 14.43 -17.52 18.51
C ASP A 700 13.29 -18.13 17.69
N LEU A 701 12.08 -17.56 17.76
CA LEU A 701 10.94 -17.94 16.91
C LEU A 701 11.26 -17.78 15.42
N LEU A 702 11.86 -16.64 15.05
CA LEU A 702 12.21 -16.36 13.66
C LEU A 702 13.33 -17.28 13.17
N ILE A 703 14.30 -17.60 14.02
CA ILE A 703 15.39 -18.53 13.69
C ILE A 703 14.80 -19.92 13.47
N ASP A 704 13.94 -20.42 14.37
CA ASP A 704 13.30 -21.75 14.20
C ASP A 704 12.41 -21.77 12.95
N ALA A 705 11.67 -20.71 12.67
CA ALA A 705 10.84 -20.60 11.47
C ALA A 705 11.66 -20.56 10.16
N MET A 706 12.87 -19.99 10.21
CA MET A 706 13.79 -19.96 9.08
C MET A 706 14.40 -21.35 8.79
N GLU A 707 14.61 -22.16 9.84
CA GLU A 707 15.18 -23.51 9.74
C GLU A 707 14.12 -24.59 9.52
N HIS A 708 12.89 -24.36 10.02
CA HIS A 708 11.77 -25.29 9.99
C HIS A 708 10.49 -24.62 9.44
N PRO A 709 10.50 -24.14 8.18
CA PRO A 709 9.37 -23.37 7.61
C PRO A 709 8.03 -24.12 7.60
N GLU A 710 8.06 -25.44 7.56
CA GLU A 710 6.87 -26.30 7.58
C GLU A 710 6.07 -26.21 8.88
N LYS A 711 6.72 -25.84 9.99
CA LYS A 711 6.06 -25.64 11.28
C LYS A 711 5.29 -24.32 11.37
N TYR A 712 5.65 -23.34 10.52
CA TYR A 712 5.17 -21.94 10.60
C TYR A 712 4.55 -21.43 9.29
N PRO A 713 3.63 -22.16 8.66
CA PRO A 713 3.13 -21.83 7.31
C PRO A 713 2.39 -20.50 7.23
N GLN A 714 1.89 -19.99 8.35
CA GLN A 714 1.14 -18.72 8.43
C GLN A 714 1.85 -17.66 9.28
N LEU A 715 3.11 -17.86 9.66
CA LEU A 715 3.85 -16.86 10.44
C LEU A 715 3.89 -15.54 9.66
N THR A 716 3.16 -14.57 10.17
CA THR A 716 3.02 -13.25 9.58
C THR A 716 3.87 -12.27 10.37
N ILE A 717 4.66 -11.47 9.66
CA ILE A 717 5.47 -10.39 10.24
C ILE A 717 5.20 -9.08 9.52
N ARG A 718 5.25 -7.99 10.26
CA ARG A 718 5.21 -6.63 9.72
C ARG A 718 6.61 -6.24 9.25
N VAL A 719 6.72 -5.64 8.06
CA VAL A 719 8.02 -5.32 7.46
C VAL A 719 8.25 -3.83 7.21
N SER A 720 7.40 -3.18 6.46
CA SER A 720 7.43 -1.72 6.23
C SER A 720 6.12 -1.31 5.55
N GLY A 721 5.13 -0.88 6.31
CA GLY A 721 3.82 -0.49 5.83
C GLY A 721 2.88 -1.65 5.47
N TYR A 722 3.35 -2.90 5.47
CA TYR A 722 2.55 -4.10 5.26
C TYR A 722 3.16 -5.32 5.93
N ALA A 723 2.46 -6.45 5.88
CA ALA A 723 2.92 -7.71 6.39
C ALA A 723 3.35 -8.67 5.27
N VAL A 724 4.17 -9.63 5.62
CA VAL A 724 4.57 -10.73 4.76
C VAL A 724 4.49 -12.04 5.52
N ASN A 725 4.40 -13.14 4.78
CA ASN A 725 4.60 -14.46 5.36
C ASN A 725 6.11 -14.70 5.47
N PHE A 726 6.63 -14.84 6.69
CA PHE A 726 8.06 -14.92 6.95
C PHE A 726 8.76 -16.06 6.20
N VAL A 727 8.10 -17.22 6.10
CA VAL A 727 8.69 -18.40 5.43
C VAL A 727 8.72 -18.28 3.89
N LYS A 728 8.07 -17.26 3.31
CA LYS A 728 8.16 -16.93 1.88
C LYS A 728 9.28 -15.96 1.53
N LEU A 729 9.91 -15.34 2.52
CA LEU A 729 11.03 -14.43 2.33
C LEU A 729 12.26 -15.19 1.81
N THR A 730 13.09 -14.52 1.01
CA THR A 730 14.43 -15.04 0.70
C THR A 730 15.27 -15.13 1.98
N ARG A 731 16.27 -16.03 2.00
CA ARG A 731 17.16 -16.18 3.16
C ARG A 731 17.78 -14.85 3.60
N GLU A 732 18.16 -14.00 2.66
CA GLU A 732 18.72 -12.70 2.94
C GLU A 732 17.73 -11.75 3.61
N GLN A 733 16.49 -11.72 3.14
CA GLN A 733 15.41 -10.94 3.75
C GLN A 733 15.05 -11.45 5.14
N GLN A 734 15.04 -12.78 5.35
CA GLN A 734 14.86 -13.36 6.67
C GLN A 734 15.96 -12.93 7.64
N LEU A 735 17.21 -12.96 7.19
CA LEU A 735 18.35 -12.50 7.99
C LEU A 735 18.28 -10.99 8.29
N ASP A 736 17.85 -10.18 7.34
CA ASP A 736 17.59 -8.75 7.57
C ASP A 736 16.56 -8.55 8.68
N VAL A 737 15.42 -9.24 8.62
CA VAL A 737 14.38 -9.16 9.65
C VAL A 737 14.90 -9.61 11.02
N ILE A 738 15.65 -10.71 11.08
CA ILE A 738 16.23 -11.22 12.32
C ILE A 738 17.28 -10.25 12.91
N SER A 739 17.96 -9.49 12.06
CA SER A 739 18.96 -8.49 12.47
C SER A 739 18.37 -7.19 12.98
N ARG A 740 17.07 -6.93 12.72
CA ARG A 740 16.42 -5.70 13.16
C ARG A 740 16.37 -5.59 14.67
N THR A 741 16.34 -4.37 15.16
CA THR A 741 16.22 -4.13 16.60
C THR A 741 14.94 -4.72 17.15
N ILE A 742 15.04 -5.61 18.12
CA ILE A 742 13.94 -6.04 18.97
C ILE A 742 14.13 -5.37 20.32
N ASN A 743 13.15 -4.58 20.72
CA ASN A 743 13.23 -3.84 21.97
C ASN A 743 13.06 -4.81 23.16
N HIS A 744 14.00 -4.77 24.07
CA HIS A 744 14.01 -5.54 25.32
C HIS A 744 13.71 -4.64 26.55
N SER A 745 13.46 -3.34 26.34
CA SER A 745 12.97 -2.36 27.32
C SER A 745 12.07 -1.35 26.63
N LEU A 746 11.00 -0.97 27.28
CA LEU A 746 10.10 0.12 26.84
C LEU A 746 10.71 1.47 27.11
#